data_2a7e3c86b878d3cbb4f14279ff1bb912
#
_entry.id   2a7e3c86b878d3cbb4f14279ff1bb912
#
_cell.length_a   1.000
_cell.length_b   1.000
_cell.length_c   1.000
_cell.angle_alpha   90.00
_cell.angle_beta   90.00
_cell.angle_gamma   90.00
#
_symmetry.space_group_name_H-M   'P 1'
#
loop_
_entity.id
_entity.type
_entity.pdbx_description
1 polymer ?
#
loop_
_entity_poly.entity_id
_entity_poly.type
_entity_poly.pdbx_seq_one_letter_code
_entity_poly.pdbx_strand_id
1 'polypeptide(L)'
;MKGNLTVYKASAGSGKTFTLTAEYIALLLGDENPAHRHILAVTFTNKATAEMKERIISELCAMKNTVKTSSSAFTQAVQERLPGLSITELRKRAATALYNILHDYDNFRVETIDAFFQSLLGTLAHDLGLSAGLKVDINDKEVINTAVDNLLAALEERPKVRMWVLDYIRQRIDDNKRWDISREVKGLAYNLTKEAFMKCEDKLIPILNSEKELRDYRQKLKELSDDIASHLSKAAETLDGAIRNIAGEYNTFSYGSSLEKYIRYICQNPPGESPKSNIEKKMADSANWLRAADRKRTDLMTQAEHLRNLLIILEDIRRKGAVTMNSCQLSLRHLNPLRLLAEIRREVQAINAENNRFMLAATPLLFNCLVGKDDASFVFEKVGTQFRHVMIDEFQDTSNLQWSNFKNLMIENISQGNSCLLVGDVKQSIYRWRGGDWHILADIEKESAHNTAEIRHLDTNFRSSRCIVEFNNALFPHAAALLDTIGETRQISEIYADIQQLCCGKEGGEVRVYLNNALNKDTEISATNISDERNSQETKTLAEEIERLHEKGVAYKEMTILVRKNKEGVNLLRLFTKEFPHIPLISDEAFLLTSSPAVEILIHALRYLADDSDSISLAYTASTYCNKIENKQLSWNDICLQAKVLIPQKIAGNREHLRSLPLYELCETLVQELKLSQLHGAAPYVFCFMDAVLDFIDNGGTSIEQLLSYWEETLYKKAIPSGEVDGIRVLTIHKSKGLAFHTVFIPHCDWILEKDRPDDLLWCHPDTAPYKTLPLVPISAGKTMEASIYAADYKDEHLNRRIE
;
A
#
# COMPACT_ATOMS: atom_id res chain seq x y z
N MET A 1 6.62 0.51 -43.00
CA MET A 1 5.55 -0.07 -42.18
C MET A 1 5.19 0.97 -41.11
N LYS A 2 3.92 1.30 -40.96
CA LYS A 2 3.53 2.18 -39.81
C LYS A 2 3.73 1.37 -38.51
N GLY A 3 4.44 1.91 -37.53
CA GLY A 3 4.55 1.33 -36.22
C GLY A 3 3.19 1.29 -35.53
N ASN A 4 2.92 0.23 -34.79
CA ASN A 4 1.62 0.00 -34.15
C ASN A 4 1.78 -0.09 -32.62
N LEU A 5 0.90 0.59 -31.93
CA LEU A 5 0.67 0.32 -30.51
C LEU A 5 -0.41 -0.76 -30.40
N THR A 6 -0.10 -1.88 -29.76
CA THR A 6 -1.06 -2.94 -29.48
C THR A 6 -1.34 -2.99 -27.98
N VAL A 7 -2.61 -2.98 -27.60
CA VAL A 7 -3.05 -3.08 -26.20
C VAL A 7 -3.83 -4.38 -26.02
N TYR A 8 -3.30 -5.30 -25.23
CA TYR A 8 -4.00 -6.52 -24.83
C TYR A 8 -4.76 -6.28 -23.53
N LYS A 9 -6.09 -6.28 -23.63
CA LYS A 9 -6.99 -6.41 -22.48
C LYS A 9 -7.10 -7.87 -22.10
N ALA A 10 -6.53 -8.21 -20.97
CA ALA A 10 -6.31 -9.59 -20.61
C ALA A 10 -6.87 -9.91 -19.23
N SER A 11 -8.07 -10.45 -19.17
CA SER A 11 -8.70 -10.88 -17.92
C SER A 11 -7.88 -11.95 -17.18
N ALA A 12 -8.19 -12.20 -15.91
CA ALA A 12 -7.50 -13.20 -15.10
C ALA A 12 -7.56 -14.59 -15.74
N GLY A 13 -6.43 -15.28 -15.82
CA GLY A 13 -6.38 -16.64 -16.40
C GLY A 13 -6.48 -16.71 -17.93
N SER A 14 -6.52 -15.59 -18.66
CA SER A 14 -6.67 -15.53 -20.12
C SER A 14 -5.40 -15.80 -20.91
N GLY A 15 -4.31 -16.19 -20.25
CA GLY A 15 -3.05 -16.50 -20.93
C GLY A 15 -2.19 -15.27 -21.22
N LYS A 16 -2.28 -14.20 -20.43
CA LYS A 16 -1.43 -12.99 -20.54
C LYS A 16 0.04 -13.33 -20.78
N THR A 17 0.65 -14.07 -19.86
CA THR A 17 2.07 -14.45 -19.93
C THR A 17 2.39 -15.32 -21.15
N PHE A 18 1.45 -16.19 -21.56
CA PHE A 18 1.60 -16.99 -22.79
C PHE A 18 1.64 -16.07 -24.03
N THR A 19 0.67 -15.17 -24.15
CA THR A 19 0.58 -14.23 -25.28
C THR A 19 1.79 -13.31 -25.33
N LEU A 20 2.19 -12.73 -24.20
CA LEU A 20 3.35 -11.84 -24.12
C LEU A 20 4.66 -12.57 -24.50
N THR A 21 4.85 -13.80 -24.01
CA THR A 21 6.02 -14.62 -24.37
C THR A 21 5.99 -14.99 -25.88
N ALA A 22 4.80 -15.29 -26.42
CA ALA A 22 4.67 -15.61 -27.86
C ALA A 22 4.96 -14.38 -28.74
N GLU A 23 4.50 -13.18 -28.35
CA GLU A 23 4.84 -11.92 -29.02
C GLU A 23 6.34 -11.63 -28.94
N TYR A 24 6.95 -11.78 -27.73
CA TYR A 24 8.38 -11.59 -27.57
C TYR A 24 9.19 -12.51 -28.48
N ILE A 25 8.87 -13.80 -28.51
CA ILE A 25 9.57 -14.79 -29.35
C ILE A 25 9.28 -14.54 -30.84
N ALA A 26 8.07 -14.10 -31.21
CA ALA A 26 7.78 -13.74 -32.59
C ALA A 26 8.64 -12.55 -33.06
N LEU A 27 8.78 -11.50 -32.24
CA LEU A 27 9.69 -10.38 -32.52
C LEU A 27 11.15 -10.84 -32.60
N LEU A 28 11.58 -11.70 -31.68
CA LEU A 28 12.94 -12.23 -31.62
C LEU A 28 13.31 -13.06 -32.85
N LEU A 29 12.38 -13.87 -33.37
CA LEU A 29 12.61 -14.77 -34.52
C LEU A 29 12.28 -14.13 -35.87
N GLY A 30 11.56 -13.02 -35.87
CA GLY A 30 11.17 -12.28 -37.08
C GLY A 30 12.32 -11.50 -37.72
N ASP A 31 13.28 -11.06 -36.89
CA ASP A 31 14.47 -10.34 -37.36
C ASP A 31 15.61 -11.32 -37.68
N GLU A 32 16.41 -11.05 -38.70
CA GLU A 32 17.57 -11.87 -39.06
C GLU A 32 18.81 -11.62 -38.23
N ASN A 33 18.87 -10.46 -37.57
CA ASN A 33 19.94 -10.05 -36.65
C ASN A 33 19.63 -10.44 -35.19
N PRO A 34 20.61 -10.46 -34.27
CA PRO A 34 20.34 -10.79 -32.85
C PRO A 34 19.41 -9.75 -32.20
N ALA A 35 18.13 -9.97 -32.39
CA ALA A 35 17.06 -9.05 -32.03
C ALA A 35 16.86 -8.88 -30.52
N HIS A 36 17.42 -9.78 -29.66
CA HIS A 36 17.23 -9.72 -28.22
C HIS A 36 17.71 -8.40 -27.57
N ARG A 37 18.73 -7.76 -28.17
CA ARG A 37 19.25 -6.45 -27.72
C ARG A 37 18.29 -5.30 -27.97
N HIS A 38 17.38 -5.47 -28.93
CA HIS A 38 16.46 -4.44 -29.39
C HIS A 38 15.04 -4.59 -28.83
N ILE A 39 14.81 -5.59 -27.99
CA ILE A 39 13.52 -5.83 -27.35
C ILE A 39 13.66 -5.53 -25.87
N LEU A 40 12.91 -4.54 -25.38
CA LEU A 40 12.74 -4.23 -23.98
C LEU A 40 11.39 -4.79 -23.50
N ALA A 41 11.41 -5.69 -22.51
CA ALA A 41 10.21 -6.15 -21.84
C ALA A 41 10.29 -5.78 -20.36
N VAL A 42 9.35 -4.98 -19.88
CA VAL A 42 9.31 -4.54 -18.50
C VAL A 42 8.11 -5.12 -17.76
N THR A 43 8.36 -5.51 -16.50
CA THR A 43 7.37 -6.07 -15.58
C THR A 43 7.35 -5.28 -14.27
N PHE A 44 6.33 -5.52 -13.44
CA PHE A 44 6.20 -4.80 -12.16
C PHE A 44 7.03 -5.41 -11.02
N THR A 45 7.34 -6.71 -11.04
CA THR A 45 8.02 -7.40 -9.94
C THR A 45 9.20 -8.25 -10.41
N ASN A 46 10.24 -8.37 -9.58
CA ASN A 46 11.39 -9.24 -9.86
C ASN A 46 10.99 -10.70 -10.11
N LYS A 47 9.95 -11.19 -9.42
CA LYS A 47 9.43 -12.55 -9.63
C LYS A 47 8.82 -12.71 -11.03
N ALA A 48 8.01 -11.76 -11.49
CA ALA A 48 7.44 -11.79 -12.83
C ALA A 48 8.53 -11.69 -13.90
N THR A 49 9.56 -10.88 -13.68
CA THR A 49 10.74 -10.81 -14.55
C THR A 49 11.46 -12.15 -14.67
N ALA A 50 11.74 -12.82 -13.54
CA ALA A 50 12.40 -14.11 -13.52
C ALA A 50 11.56 -15.18 -14.23
N GLU A 51 10.25 -15.23 -13.94
CA GLU A 51 9.32 -16.17 -14.59
C GLU A 51 9.24 -15.94 -16.11
N MET A 52 9.22 -14.69 -16.56
CA MET A 52 9.21 -14.35 -17.98
C MET A 52 10.51 -14.76 -18.66
N LYS A 53 11.68 -14.50 -18.05
CA LYS A 53 12.99 -14.93 -18.57
C LYS A 53 13.07 -16.45 -18.70
N GLU A 54 12.72 -17.17 -17.63
CA GLU A 54 12.71 -18.62 -17.61
C GLU A 54 11.80 -19.20 -18.70
N ARG A 55 10.62 -18.62 -18.87
CA ARG A 55 9.65 -19.05 -19.87
C ARG A 55 10.14 -18.82 -21.30
N ILE A 56 10.70 -17.66 -21.62
CA ILE A 56 11.28 -17.39 -22.94
C ILE A 56 12.36 -18.40 -23.26
N ILE A 57 13.29 -18.66 -22.33
CA ILE A 57 14.39 -19.60 -22.52
C ILE A 57 13.86 -21.03 -22.67
N SER A 58 12.92 -21.46 -21.83
CA SER A 58 12.37 -22.83 -21.88
C SER A 58 11.60 -23.07 -23.18
N GLU A 59 10.80 -22.11 -23.66
CA GLU A 59 10.08 -22.25 -24.92
C GLU A 59 11.02 -22.24 -26.14
N LEU A 60 12.08 -21.43 -26.15
CA LEU A 60 13.12 -21.50 -27.18
C LEU A 60 13.84 -22.87 -27.19
N CYS A 61 14.14 -23.42 -26.00
CA CYS A 61 14.69 -24.77 -25.87
C CYS A 61 13.72 -25.84 -26.40
N ALA A 62 12.43 -25.73 -26.06
CA ALA A 62 11.39 -26.64 -26.57
C ALA A 62 11.25 -26.56 -28.10
N MET A 63 11.22 -25.36 -28.67
CA MET A 63 11.16 -25.14 -30.10
C MET A 63 12.38 -25.72 -30.84
N LYS A 64 13.59 -25.57 -30.30
CA LYS A 64 14.82 -26.18 -30.83
C LYS A 64 14.71 -27.68 -30.89
N ASN A 65 14.14 -28.33 -29.88
CA ASN A 65 14.13 -29.79 -29.71
C ASN A 65 12.89 -30.51 -30.32
N THR A 66 11.88 -29.76 -30.82
CA THR A 66 10.63 -30.34 -31.33
C THR A 66 10.86 -31.30 -32.48
N VAL A 67 10.39 -32.53 -32.42
CA VAL A 67 10.45 -33.53 -33.49
C VAL A 67 9.37 -33.23 -34.55
N LYS A 68 9.60 -33.52 -35.81
CA LYS A 68 8.81 -33.08 -37.01
C LYS A 68 7.29 -33.34 -36.94
N THR A 69 6.76 -34.03 -35.94
CA THR A 69 5.39 -34.53 -35.89
C THR A 69 4.46 -33.93 -34.84
N SER A 70 4.95 -33.13 -33.86
CA SER A 70 4.09 -32.47 -32.88
C SER A 70 4.55 -31.03 -32.63
N SER A 71 3.87 -30.07 -33.25
CA SER A 71 4.02 -28.66 -32.84
C SER A 71 3.27 -28.42 -31.53
N SER A 72 3.96 -27.88 -30.52
CA SER A 72 3.30 -27.43 -29.28
C SER A 72 2.34 -26.27 -29.62
N ALA A 73 1.29 -26.10 -28.79
CA ALA A 73 0.37 -24.95 -28.93
C ALA A 73 1.12 -23.60 -29.00
N PHE A 74 2.26 -23.53 -28.29
CA PHE A 74 3.12 -22.36 -28.30
C PHE A 74 3.81 -22.13 -29.65
N THR A 75 4.38 -23.20 -30.24
CA THR A 75 4.99 -23.13 -31.58
C THR A 75 3.97 -22.72 -32.65
N GLN A 76 2.73 -23.21 -32.56
CA GLN A 76 1.64 -22.78 -33.43
C GLN A 76 1.32 -21.30 -33.28
N ALA A 77 1.19 -20.81 -32.06
CA ALA A 77 0.94 -19.40 -31.76
C ALA A 77 2.04 -18.48 -32.31
N VAL A 78 3.30 -18.90 -32.25
CA VAL A 78 4.43 -18.15 -32.86
C VAL A 78 4.38 -18.21 -34.37
N GLN A 79 4.03 -19.38 -34.96
CA GLN A 79 3.91 -19.53 -36.40
C GLN A 79 2.77 -18.69 -36.99
N GLU A 80 1.65 -18.56 -36.28
CA GLU A 80 0.55 -17.67 -36.70
C GLU A 80 0.97 -16.20 -36.82
N ARG A 81 1.89 -15.79 -35.96
CA ARG A 81 2.47 -14.43 -35.94
C ARG A 81 3.55 -14.25 -37.02
N LEU A 82 4.14 -15.34 -37.50
CA LEU A 82 5.21 -15.36 -38.50
C LEU A 82 4.82 -16.30 -39.67
N PRO A 83 3.75 -16.00 -40.43
CA PRO A 83 3.20 -16.93 -41.44
C PRO A 83 4.16 -17.19 -42.60
N GLY A 84 5.18 -16.35 -42.78
CA GLY A 84 6.20 -16.52 -43.80
C GLY A 84 7.31 -17.55 -43.48
N LEU A 85 7.40 -18.03 -42.24
CA LEU A 85 8.48 -18.91 -41.82
C LEU A 85 8.01 -20.36 -41.70
N SER A 86 8.81 -21.29 -42.23
CA SER A 86 8.58 -22.73 -42.05
C SER A 86 8.99 -23.17 -40.63
N ILE A 87 8.39 -24.26 -40.14
CA ILE A 87 8.75 -24.85 -38.84
C ILE A 87 10.25 -25.15 -38.74
N THR A 88 10.87 -25.58 -39.84
CA THR A 88 12.31 -25.85 -39.92
C THR A 88 13.12 -24.57 -39.75
N GLU A 89 12.70 -23.50 -40.34
CA GLU A 89 13.38 -22.19 -40.21
C GLU A 89 13.16 -21.61 -38.80
N LEU A 90 11.95 -21.71 -38.25
CA LEU A 90 11.68 -21.29 -36.87
C LEU A 90 12.59 -21.98 -35.85
N ARG A 91 12.83 -23.30 -36.03
CA ARG A 91 13.76 -24.08 -35.19
C ARG A 91 15.17 -23.57 -35.28
N LYS A 92 15.67 -23.35 -36.51
CA LYS A 92 17.02 -22.83 -36.71
C LYS A 92 17.21 -21.48 -36.07
N ARG A 93 16.24 -20.58 -36.27
CA ARG A 93 16.25 -19.24 -35.64
C ARG A 93 16.13 -19.31 -34.12
N ALA A 94 15.28 -20.22 -33.59
CA ALA A 94 15.17 -20.41 -32.15
C ALA A 94 16.48 -20.91 -31.52
N ALA A 95 17.19 -21.86 -32.21
CA ALA A 95 18.48 -22.33 -31.75
C ALA A 95 19.53 -21.21 -31.75
N THR A 96 19.55 -20.37 -32.79
CA THR A 96 20.45 -19.21 -32.88
C THR A 96 20.13 -18.16 -31.85
N ALA A 97 18.85 -17.84 -31.67
CA ALA A 97 18.39 -16.86 -30.67
C ALA A 97 18.74 -17.29 -29.25
N LEU A 98 18.51 -18.57 -28.92
CA LEU A 98 18.89 -19.14 -27.63
C LEU A 98 20.42 -19.07 -27.40
N TYR A 99 21.21 -19.42 -28.41
CA TYR A 99 22.66 -19.30 -28.34
C TYR A 99 23.08 -17.86 -28.07
N ASN A 100 22.55 -16.91 -28.83
CA ASN A 100 22.86 -15.49 -28.69
C ASN A 100 22.48 -14.96 -27.30
N ILE A 101 21.29 -15.28 -26.76
CA ILE A 101 20.85 -14.87 -25.43
C ILE A 101 21.81 -15.43 -24.35
N LEU A 102 22.19 -16.71 -24.42
CA LEU A 102 23.05 -17.32 -23.41
C LEU A 102 24.50 -16.79 -23.43
N HIS A 103 24.99 -16.35 -24.60
CA HIS A 103 26.32 -15.76 -24.72
C HIS A 103 26.37 -14.24 -24.53
N ASP A 104 25.19 -13.58 -24.48
CA ASP A 104 25.05 -12.15 -24.33
C ASP A 104 23.87 -11.82 -23.40
N TYR A 105 23.88 -12.47 -22.24
CA TYR A 105 22.78 -12.45 -21.28
C TYR A 105 22.50 -11.07 -20.70
N ASP A 106 23.51 -10.23 -20.54
CA ASP A 106 23.39 -8.87 -20.01
C ASP A 106 22.55 -7.97 -20.91
N ASN A 107 22.50 -8.26 -22.22
CA ASN A 107 21.68 -7.55 -23.19
C ASN A 107 20.31 -8.21 -23.40
N PHE A 108 19.96 -9.25 -22.62
CA PHE A 108 18.61 -9.81 -22.58
C PHE A 108 17.73 -8.98 -21.63
N ARG A 109 17.18 -7.89 -22.19
CA ARG A 109 16.52 -6.81 -21.45
C ARG A 109 15.06 -7.17 -21.11
N VAL A 110 14.90 -8.13 -20.20
CA VAL A 110 13.64 -8.42 -19.50
C VAL A 110 13.87 -8.03 -18.04
N GLU A 111 13.26 -6.96 -17.57
CA GLU A 111 13.60 -6.35 -16.28
C GLU A 111 12.40 -5.65 -15.63
N THR A 112 12.52 -5.22 -14.38
CA THR A 112 11.47 -4.42 -13.75
C THR A 112 11.52 -2.98 -14.26
N ILE A 113 10.37 -2.27 -14.17
CA ILE A 113 10.28 -0.85 -14.52
C ILE A 113 11.36 -0.04 -13.79
N ASP A 114 11.55 -0.29 -12.50
CA ASP A 114 12.54 0.42 -11.69
C ASP A 114 13.98 0.09 -12.11
N ALA A 115 14.29 -1.19 -12.39
CA ALA A 115 15.62 -1.60 -12.85
C ALA A 115 15.96 -0.98 -14.22
N PHE A 116 14.97 -0.85 -15.11
CA PHE A 116 15.16 -0.17 -16.39
C PHE A 116 15.55 1.30 -16.19
N PHE A 117 14.78 2.07 -15.41
CA PHE A 117 15.12 3.48 -15.17
C PHE A 117 16.44 3.65 -14.43
N GLN A 118 16.78 2.74 -13.52
CA GLN A 118 18.06 2.72 -12.83
C GLN A 118 19.24 2.52 -13.79
N SER A 119 19.14 1.51 -14.67
CA SER A 119 20.14 1.25 -15.72
C SER A 119 20.31 2.45 -16.64
N LEU A 120 19.18 3.09 -16.98
CA LEU A 120 19.16 4.25 -17.85
C LEU A 120 19.85 5.46 -17.22
N LEU A 121 19.55 5.76 -15.96
CA LEU A 121 20.24 6.83 -15.21
C LEU A 121 21.73 6.54 -15.05
N GLY A 122 22.13 5.30 -14.81
CA GLY A 122 23.54 4.90 -14.78
C GLY A 122 24.27 5.22 -16.08
N THR A 123 23.62 5.00 -17.22
CA THR A 123 24.17 5.29 -18.55
C THR A 123 24.25 6.79 -18.83
N LEU A 124 23.28 7.56 -18.31
CA LEU A 124 23.18 9.02 -18.51
C LEU A 124 23.87 9.83 -17.40
N ALA A 125 24.38 9.20 -16.35
CA ALA A 125 24.93 9.87 -15.19
C ALA A 125 25.99 10.93 -15.54
N HIS A 126 26.87 10.63 -16.50
CA HIS A 126 27.89 11.57 -16.97
C HIS A 126 27.29 12.81 -17.65
N ASP A 127 26.27 12.60 -18.48
CA ASP A 127 25.63 13.70 -19.22
C ASP A 127 24.77 14.59 -18.29
N LEU A 128 24.41 14.06 -17.13
CA LEU A 128 23.68 14.73 -16.07
C LEU A 128 24.56 15.49 -15.10
N GLY A 129 25.88 15.46 -15.28
CA GLY A 129 26.84 16.02 -14.34
C GLY A 129 26.85 15.27 -12.99
N LEU A 130 26.33 14.03 -12.96
CA LEU A 130 26.37 13.17 -11.79
C LEU A 130 27.72 12.42 -11.74
N SER A 131 28.21 12.14 -10.54
CA SER A 131 29.48 11.43 -10.40
C SER A 131 29.42 10.03 -11.01
N ALA A 132 30.52 9.58 -11.64
CA ALA A 132 30.62 8.24 -12.26
C ALA A 132 30.47 7.07 -11.25
N GLY A 133 30.50 7.35 -9.95
CA GLY A 133 30.29 6.37 -8.86
C GLY A 133 28.91 6.43 -8.22
N LEU A 134 27.92 6.98 -8.91
CA LEU A 134 26.56 7.10 -8.36
C LEU A 134 25.98 5.73 -8.03
N LYS A 135 25.67 5.49 -6.76
CA LYS A 135 24.96 4.28 -6.31
C LYS A 135 23.49 4.62 -6.15
N VAL A 136 22.63 3.89 -6.87
CA VAL A 136 21.20 3.95 -6.58
C VAL A 136 20.93 3.05 -5.37
N ASP A 137 20.46 3.66 -4.29
CA ASP A 137 20.12 2.93 -3.08
C ASP A 137 18.73 2.34 -3.20
N ILE A 138 18.63 1.05 -3.01
CA ILE A 138 17.36 0.30 -3.08
C ILE A 138 16.54 0.52 -1.79
N ASN A 139 17.18 1.00 -0.72
CA ASN A 139 16.57 1.13 0.59
C ASN A 139 16.25 2.60 0.96
N ASP A 140 15.37 3.24 0.18
CA ASP A 140 14.89 4.60 0.43
C ASP A 140 14.43 4.82 1.89
N LYS A 141 13.90 3.77 2.50
CA LYS A 141 13.40 3.81 3.87
C LYS A 141 14.52 4.01 4.89
N GLU A 142 15.66 3.39 4.69
CA GLU A 142 16.82 3.53 5.57
C GLU A 142 17.39 4.94 5.51
N VAL A 143 17.52 5.49 4.30
CA VAL A 143 17.98 6.88 4.10
C VAL A 143 17.03 7.86 4.80
N ILE A 144 15.72 7.67 4.65
CA ILE A 144 14.70 8.52 5.28
C ILE A 144 14.76 8.40 6.82
N ASN A 145 14.89 7.19 7.35
CA ASN A 145 15.00 6.97 8.79
C ASN A 145 16.25 7.64 9.36
N THR A 146 17.40 7.47 8.70
CA THR A 146 18.65 8.13 9.09
C THR A 146 18.51 9.65 9.06
N ALA A 147 17.87 10.20 8.04
CA ALA A 147 17.61 11.63 7.93
C ALA A 147 16.75 12.17 9.08
N VAL A 148 15.73 11.42 9.47
CA VAL A 148 14.87 11.77 10.63
C VAL A 148 15.67 11.69 11.92
N ASP A 149 16.46 10.64 12.12
CA ASP A 149 17.27 10.47 13.33
C ASP A 149 18.32 11.58 13.45
N ASN A 150 19.00 11.94 12.35
CA ASN A 150 19.94 13.08 12.30
C ASN A 150 19.23 14.40 12.63
N LEU A 151 18.03 14.63 12.07
CA LEU A 151 17.25 15.83 12.35
C LEU A 151 16.86 15.91 13.83
N LEU A 152 16.42 14.81 14.42
CA LEU A 152 16.03 14.75 15.83
C LEU A 152 17.23 14.89 16.78
N ALA A 153 18.39 14.34 16.42
CA ALA A 153 19.63 14.48 17.18
C ALA A 153 20.15 15.94 17.16
N ALA A 154 19.99 16.65 16.05
CA ALA A 154 20.44 18.02 15.85
C ALA A 154 19.45 19.09 16.37
N LEU A 155 18.39 18.74 17.12
CA LEU A 155 17.37 19.69 17.59
C LEU A 155 17.91 20.80 18.51
N GLU A 156 18.98 20.53 19.27
CA GLU A 156 19.60 21.55 20.12
C GLU A 156 20.25 22.66 19.30
N GLU A 157 20.83 22.30 18.18
CA GLU A 157 21.51 23.25 17.27
C GLU A 157 20.52 23.99 16.36
N ARG A 158 19.25 23.48 16.25
CA ARG A 158 18.22 24.02 15.34
C ARG A 158 16.98 24.51 16.11
N PRO A 159 17.04 25.70 16.76
CA PRO A 159 15.97 26.17 17.66
C PRO A 159 14.60 26.32 16.97
N LYS A 160 14.57 26.62 15.67
CA LYS A 160 13.32 26.73 14.89
C LYS A 160 12.66 25.36 14.73
N VAL A 161 13.42 24.35 14.30
CA VAL A 161 12.93 22.98 14.12
C VAL A 161 12.47 22.40 15.45
N ARG A 162 13.25 22.64 16.51
CA ARG A 162 12.86 22.25 17.88
C ARG A 162 11.49 22.80 18.28
N MET A 163 11.21 24.08 17.95
CA MET A 163 9.92 24.69 18.25
C MET A 163 8.79 24.00 17.48
N TRP A 164 8.98 23.67 16.20
CA TRP A 164 7.96 22.96 15.40
C TRP A 164 7.72 21.53 15.90
N VAL A 165 8.77 20.83 16.31
CA VAL A 165 8.68 19.52 16.93
C VAL A 165 7.89 19.60 18.24
N LEU A 166 8.18 20.58 19.11
CA LEU A 166 7.45 20.80 20.35
C LEU A 166 5.97 21.14 20.12
N ASP A 167 5.67 21.99 19.12
CA ASP A 167 4.28 22.30 18.76
C ASP A 167 3.55 21.06 18.24
N TYR A 168 4.24 20.20 17.49
CA TYR A 168 3.67 18.94 17.04
C TYR A 168 3.42 17.96 18.20
N ILE A 169 4.36 17.87 19.15
CA ILE A 169 4.17 17.06 20.39
C ILE A 169 2.96 17.56 21.18
N ARG A 170 2.83 18.87 21.38
CA ARG A 170 1.67 19.47 22.09
C ARG A 170 0.37 19.12 21.40
N GLN A 171 0.30 19.29 20.07
CA GLN A 171 -0.88 18.93 19.30
C GLN A 171 -1.24 17.45 19.47
N ARG A 172 -0.26 16.56 19.52
CA ARG A 172 -0.51 15.13 19.73
C ARG A 172 -1.02 14.81 21.14
N ILE A 173 -0.50 15.49 22.15
CA ILE A 173 -0.97 15.37 23.53
C ILE A 173 -2.43 15.85 23.62
N ASP A 174 -2.76 16.99 23.00
CA ASP A 174 -4.13 17.53 22.95
C ASP A 174 -5.09 16.56 22.24
N ASP A 175 -4.60 15.83 21.22
CA ASP A 175 -5.35 14.78 20.52
C ASP A 175 -5.39 13.42 21.27
N ASN A 176 -4.91 13.33 22.53
CA ASN A 176 -4.76 12.10 23.33
C ASN A 176 -3.93 11.01 22.64
N LYS A 177 -2.93 11.38 21.84
CA LYS A 177 -1.99 10.46 21.18
C LYS A 177 -0.67 10.37 21.96
N ARG A 178 0.13 9.34 21.63
CA ARG A 178 1.46 9.16 22.25
C ARG A 178 2.37 10.35 21.94
N TRP A 179 3.20 10.74 22.90
CA TRP A 179 4.16 11.84 22.78
C TRP A 179 5.44 11.45 22.01
N ASP A 180 5.76 10.13 21.94
CA ASP A 180 6.88 9.65 21.13
C ASP A 180 6.59 9.87 19.65
N ILE A 181 7.32 10.81 19.07
CA ILE A 181 7.11 11.26 17.69
C ILE A 181 8.07 10.62 16.70
N SER A 182 9.15 9.95 17.13
CA SER A 182 10.17 9.43 16.21
C SER A 182 9.54 8.50 15.16
N ARG A 183 8.78 7.51 15.58
CA ARG A 183 8.09 6.58 14.69
C ARG A 183 7.08 7.26 13.76
N GLU A 184 6.39 8.26 14.26
CA GLU A 184 5.37 9.01 13.51
C GLU A 184 6.00 9.92 12.47
N VAL A 185 7.10 10.60 12.85
CA VAL A 185 7.86 11.46 11.92
C VAL A 185 8.51 10.61 10.83
N LYS A 186 9.05 9.42 11.16
CA LYS A 186 9.54 8.45 10.17
C LYS A 186 8.42 8.02 9.21
N GLY A 187 7.23 7.72 9.73
CA GLY A 187 6.05 7.40 8.91
C GLY A 187 5.60 8.56 8.01
N LEU A 188 5.62 9.79 8.53
CA LEU A 188 5.33 10.99 7.76
C LEU A 188 6.38 11.23 6.68
N ALA A 189 7.67 11.07 7.01
CA ALA A 189 8.79 11.28 6.11
C ALA A 189 8.75 10.38 4.88
N TYR A 190 8.13 9.20 4.99
CA TYR A 190 7.92 8.32 3.84
C TYR A 190 7.05 8.95 2.74
N ASN A 191 6.28 10.01 3.05
CA ASN A 191 5.56 10.76 2.03
C ASN A 191 6.47 11.52 1.06
N LEU A 192 7.76 11.71 1.37
CA LEU A 192 8.76 12.25 0.43
C LEU A 192 8.90 11.38 -0.84
N THR A 193 8.58 10.09 -0.76
CA THR A 193 8.60 9.16 -1.91
C THR A 193 7.29 9.16 -2.70
N LYS A 194 6.26 9.89 -2.25
CA LYS A 194 4.97 9.96 -2.95
C LYS A 194 5.06 10.89 -4.16
N GLU A 195 4.55 10.41 -5.29
CA GLU A 195 4.55 11.15 -6.55
C GLU A 195 3.88 12.53 -6.44
N ALA A 196 2.78 12.63 -5.69
CA ALA A 196 2.08 13.89 -5.45
C ALA A 196 2.99 14.94 -4.76
N PHE A 197 3.76 14.54 -3.76
CA PHE A 197 4.73 15.41 -3.10
C PHE A 197 5.87 15.79 -4.04
N MET A 198 6.48 14.80 -4.70
CA MET A 198 7.62 15.02 -5.60
C MET A 198 7.31 15.98 -6.75
N LYS A 199 6.12 15.89 -7.33
CA LYS A 199 5.68 16.81 -8.41
C LYS A 199 5.49 18.26 -7.97
N CYS A 200 5.20 18.48 -6.70
CA CYS A 200 4.92 19.80 -6.13
C CYS A 200 6.06 20.34 -5.27
N GLU A 201 7.11 19.57 -5.07
CA GLU A 201 8.24 19.89 -4.17
C GLU A 201 8.83 21.27 -4.46
N ASP A 202 9.14 21.58 -5.70
CA ASP A 202 9.77 22.85 -6.13
C ASP A 202 8.93 24.08 -5.76
N LYS A 203 7.60 23.96 -5.76
CA LYS A 203 6.68 25.04 -5.42
C LYS A 203 6.36 25.08 -3.93
N LEU A 204 6.31 23.91 -3.29
CA LEU A 204 5.87 23.76 -1.91
C LEU A 204 6.99 24.13 -0.91
N ILE A 205 8.20 23.63 -1.10
CA ILE A 205 9.32 23.82 -0.16
C ILE A 205 9.67 25.30 0.07
N PRO A 206 9.75 26.18 -0.95
CA PRO A 206 10.00 27.60 -0.72
C PRO A 206 8.96 28.25 0.20
N ILE A 207 7.67 27.90 0.02
CA ILE A 207 6.58 28.42 0.85
C ILE A 207 6.72 27.92 2.30
N LEU A 208 7.02 26.62 2.49
CA LEU A 208 7.20 26.01 3.82
C LEU A 208 8.38 26.61 4.58
N ASN A 209 9.40 27.08 3.87
CA ASN A 209 10.56 27.75 4.47
C ASN A 209 10.32 29.24 4.79
N SER A 210 9.28 29.84 4.20
CA SER A 210 8.91 31.24 4.41
C SER A 210 8.02 31.38 5.65
N GLU A 211 8.59 31.78 6.78
CA GLU A 211 7.80 31.99 8.02
C GLU A 211 6.70 33.06 7.84
N LYS A 212 6.96 34.06 7.00
CA LYS A 212 5.99 35.12 6.71
C LYS A 212 4.78 34.55 5.99
N GLU A 213 4.98 33.82 4.90
CA GLU A 213 3.90 33.26 4.09
C GLU A 213 3.05 32.27 4.90
N LEU A 214 3.69 31.41 5.72
CA LEU A 214 2.98 30.47 6.58
C LEU A 214 2.22 31.14 7.71
N ARG A 215 2.78 32.22 8.29
CA ARG A 215 2.08 33.00 9.31
C ARG A 215 0.86 33.69 8.71
N ASP A 216 1.01 34.34 7.56
CA ASP A 216 -0.08 35.00 6.84
C ASP A 216 -1.16 34.00 6.41
N TYR A 217 -0.75 32.81 5.95
CA TYR A 217 -1.68 31.72 5.62
C TYR A 217 -2.48 31.26 6.84
N ARG A 218 -1.78 30.96 7.95
CA ARG A 218 -2.40 30.54 9.21
C ARG A 218 -3.36 31.61 9.75
N GLN A 219 -2.93 32.86 9.71
CA GLN A 219 -3.73 34.00 10.19
C GLN A 219 -4.99 34.18 9.36
N LYS A 220 -4.89 34.16 8.02
CA LYS A 220 -6.05 34.28 7.13
C LYS A 220 -7.07 33.16 7.34
N LEU A 221 -6.63 31.92 7.49
CA LEU A 221 -7.55 30.79 7.75
C LEU A 221 -8.20 30.88 9.12
N LYS A 222 -7.45 31.36 10.14
CA LYS A 222 -8.01 31.59 11.47
C LYS A 222 -9.00 32.72 11.47
N GLU A 223 -8.71 33.86 10.88
CA GLU A 223 -9.61 35.00 10.74
C GLU A 223 -10.91 34.60 10.04
N LEU A 224 -10.83 33.82 8.96
CA LEU A 224 -11.99 33.32 8.23
C LEU A 224 -12.84 32.37 9.09
N SER A 225 -12.22 31.53 9.88
CA SER A 225 -12.93 30.64 10.80
C SER A 225 -13.60 31.40 11.95
N ASP A 226 -12.87 32.36 12.55
CA ASP A 226 -13.38 33.19 13.67
C ASP A 226 -14.53 34.10 13.22
N ASP A 227 -14.47 34.63 12.01
CA ASP A 227 -15.54 35.46 11.42
C ASP A 227 -16.83 34.68 11.26
N ILE A 228 -16.75 33.47 10.72
CA ILE A 228 -17.92 32.59 10.61
C ILE A 228 -18.45 32.17 11.98
N ALA A 229 -17.58 31.83 12.92
CA ALA A 229 -18.00 31.51 14.28
C ALA A 229 -18.76 32.68 14.93
N SER A 230 -18.29 33.92 14.71
CA SER A 230 -18.98 35.15 15.17
C SER A 230 -20.36 35.31 14.54
N HIS A 231 -20.49 35.13 13.22
CA HIS A 231 -21.77 35.17 12.52
C HIS A 231 -22.76 34.11 13.00
N LEU A 232 -22.27 32.89 13.23
CA LEU A 232 -23.09 31.81 13.79
C LEU A 232 -23.58 32.12 15.19
N SER A 233 -22.69 32.58 16.08
CA SER A 233 -23.08 32.98 17.44
C SER A 233 -24.12 34.07 17.44
N LYS A 234 -23.95 35.11 16.61
CA LYS A 234 -24.95 36.20 16.49
C LYS A 234 -26.30 35.71 15.98
N ALA A 235 -26.32 34.82 14.98
CA ALA A 235 -27.57 34.26 14.47
C ALA A 235 -28.27 33.37 15.51
N ALA A 236 -27.50 32.58 16.25
CA ALA A 236 -27.98 31.71 17.33
C ALA A 236 -28.54 32.56 18.51
N GLU A 237 -27.84 33.63 18.92
CA GLU A 237 -28.27 34.57 19.95
C GLU A 237 -29.56 35.32 19.52
N THR A 238 -29.66 35.67 18.24
CA THR A 238 -30.89 36.30 17.69
C THR A 238 -32.07 35.36 17.80
N LEU A 239 -31.90 34.07 17.46
CA LEU A 239 -32.95 33.07 17.59
C LEU A 239 -33.28 32.81 19.08
N ASP A 240 -32.28 32.67 19.95
CA ASP A 240 -32.48 32.51 21.40
C ASP A 240 -33.28 33.70 22.00
N GLY A 241 -32.86 34.92 21.68
CA GLY A 241 -33.57 36.15 22.12
C GLY A 241 -35.01 36.21 21.64
N ALA A 242 -35.28 35.87 20.38
CA ALA A 242 -36.63 35.81 19.83
C ALA A 242 -37.50 34.75 20.53
N ILE A 243 -36.96 33.58 20.83
CA ILE A 243 -37.65 32.52 21.57
C ILE A 243 -38.00 33.00 23.00
N ARG A 244 -37.06 33.60 23.72
CA ARG A 244 -37.25 34.11 25.08
C ARG A 244 -38.22 35.26 25.14
N ASN A 245 -38.21 36.16 24.16
CA ASN A 245 -39.12 37.29 24.06
C ASN A 245 -40.60 36.86 23.80
N ILE A 246 -40.77 35.79 23.02
CA ILE A 246 -42.13 35.30 22.64
C ILE A 246 -42.72 34.42 23.73
N ALA A 247 -41.91 33.53 24.34
CA ALA A 247 -42.45 32.47 25.18
C ALA A 247 -41.84 32.41 26.59
N GLY A 248 -40.84 33.22 26.89
CA GLY A 248 -40.10 33.17 28.17
C GLY A 248 -39.17 31.95 28.29
N GLU A 249 -39.67 30.80 27.97
CA GLU A 249 -38.94 29.52 28.09
C GLU A 249 -39.12 28.64 26.86
N TYR A 250 -38.07 27.84 26.55
CA TYR A 250 -38.10 26.89 25.45
C TYR A 250 -39.17 25.80 25.58
N ASN A 251 -39.48 25.40 26.82
CA ASN A 251 -40.45 24.33 27.11
C ASN A 251 -41.88 24.67 26.69
N THR A 252 -42.17 25.91 26.34
CA THR A 252 -43.47 26.33 25.76
C THR A 252 -43.65 25.71 24.37
N PHE A 253 -42.58 25.51 23.64
CA PHE A 253 -42.64 24.92 22.31
C PHE A 253 -42.50 23.40 22.33
N SER A 254 -43.01 22.73 21.30
CA SER A 254 -42.81 21.29 21.06
C SER A 254 -41.34 21.01 20.92
N TYR A 255 -40.80 20.02 21.65
CA TYR A 255 -39.36 19.69 21.70
C TYR A 255 -38.43 20.90 22.01
N GLY A 256 -38.84 21.81 22.87
CA GLY A 256 -38.09 23.03 23.19
C GLY A 256 -36.72 22.74 23.81
N SER A 257 -36.62 21.80 24.74
CA SER A 257 -35.33 21.42 25.36
C SER A 257 -34.29 20.86 24.35
N SER A 258 -34.75 20.18 23.30
CA SER A 258 -33.86 19.72 22.21
C SER A 258 -33.34 20.86 21.36
N LEU A 259 -34.21 21.86 21.10
CA LEU A 259 -33.84 23.07 20.37
C LEU A 259 -32.88 23.95 21.17
N GLU A 260 -33.10 24.11 22.47
CA GLU A 260 -32.19 24.83 23.37
C GLU A 260 -30.79 24.21 23.38
N LYS A 261 -30.73 22.89 23.54
CA LYS A 261 -29.43 22.16 23.48
C LYS A 261 -28.72 22.38 22.15
N TYR A 262 -29.46 22.35 21.06
CA TYR A 262 -28.93 22.56 19.73
C TYR A 262 -28.36 23.97 19.52
N ILE A 263 -29.10 25.02 19.89
CA ILE A 263 -28.64 26.41 19.77
C ILE A 263 -27.44 26.65 20.67
N ARG A 264 -27.48 26.18 21.92
CA ARG A 264 -26.35 26.30 22.87
C ARG A 264 -25.11 25.58 22.36
N TYR A 265 -25.28 24.40 21.76
CA TYR A 265 -24.18 23.63 21.19
C TYR A 265 -23.50 24.38 20.03
N ILE A 266 -24.27 24.98 19.12
CA ILE A 266 -23.73 25.82 18.03
C ILE A 266 -22.94 27.00 18.58
N CYS A 267 -23.42 27.69 19.62
CA CYS A 267 -22.69 28.81 20.24
C CYS A 267 -21.36 28.37 20.86
N GLN A 268 -21.31 27.17 21.47
CA GLN A 268 -20.12 26.67 22.18
C GLN A 268 -19.11 25.99 21.25
N ASN A 269 -19.59 25.33 20.21
CA ASN A 269 -18.77 24.49 19.31
C ASN A 269 -19.13 24.75 17.84
N PRO A 270 -18.86 25.93 17.27
CA PRO A 270 -19.08 26.18 15.85
C PRO A 270 -18.27 25.22 14.98
N PRO A 271 -18.77 24.74 13.83
CA PRO A 271 -20.09 25.05 13.24
C PRO A 271 -21.24 24.22 13.80
N GLY A 272 -21.02 23.39 14.83
CA GLY A 272 -22.00 22.50 15.40
C GLY A 272 -22.29 21.26 14.55
N GLU A 273 -23.15 20.38 15.06
CA GLU A 273 -23.61 19.19 14.32
C GLU A 273 -24.82 19.53 13.43
N SER A 274 -25.09 18.62 12.48
CA SER A 274 -26.32 18.68 11.68
C SER A 274 -27.58 18.57 12.55
N PRO A 275 -28.68 19.25 12.20
CA PRO A 275 -29.89 19.24 13.00
C PRO A 275 -30.49 17.84 13.05
N LYS A 276 -31.02 17.46 14.22
CA LYS A 276 -31.80 16.22 14.38
C LYS A 276 -33.16 16.35 13.71
N SER A 277 -33.83 15.24 13.43
CA SER A 277 -35.09 15.18 12.68
C SER A 277 -36.23 16.03 13.30
N ASN A 278 -36.21 16.23 14.62
CA ASN A 278 -37.20 17.11 15.28
C ASN A 278 -36.97 18.59 15.00
N ILE A 279 -35.72 19.00 14.75
CA ILE A 279 -35.36 20.38 14.36
C ILE A 279 -35.64 20.58 12.87
N GLU A 280 -35.33 19.59 12.04
CA GLU A 280 -35.65 19.58 10.60
C GLU A 280 -37.18 19.74 10.38
N LYS A 281 -38.02 19.05 11.16
CA LYS A 281 -39.46 19.20 11.11
C LYS A 281 -39.92 20.64 11.43
N LYS A 282 -39.22 21.35 12.34
CA LYS A 282 -39.50 22.75 12.65
C LYS A 282 -39.14 23.70 11.51
N MET A 283 -38.09 23.38 10.75
CA MET A 283 -37.75 24.13 9.53
C MET A 283 -38.75 23.88 8.40
N ALA A 284 -39.27 22.66 8.30
CA ALA A 284 -40.21 22.28 7.27
C ALA A 284 -41.56 22.95 7.43
N ASP A 285 -42.11 23.03 8.68
CA ASP A 285 -43.43 23.57 8.95
C ASP A 285 -43.48 24.28 10.32
N SER A 286 -43.99 25.50 10.35
CA SER A 286 -44.17 26.30 11.55
C SER A 286 -45.13 25.66 12.57
N ALA A 287 -46.13 24.87 12.12
CA ALA A 287 -47.01 24.11 12.99
C ALA A 287 -46.28 23.12 13.92
N ASN A 288 -45.10 22.69 13.55
CA ASN A 288 -44.27 21.78 14.36
C ASN A 288 -43.56 22.48 15.56
N TRP A 289 -43.60 23.79 15.61
CA TRP A 289 -43.17 24.56 16.78
C TRP A 289 -44.16 24.48 17.92
N LEU A 290 -45.46 24.40 17.59
CA LEU A 290 -46.55 24.48 18.54
C LEU A 290 -47.01 23.10 19.00
N ARG A 291 -47.49 23.02 20.25
CA ARG A 291 -48.18 21.85 20.75
C ARG A 291 -49.53 21.71 20.04
N ALA A 292 -50.04 20.48 19.94
CA ALA A 292 -51.29 20.23 19.20
C ALA A 292 -52.46 21.12 19.64
N ALA A 293 -52.57 21.50 20.93
CA ALA A 293 -53.59 22.36 21.48
C ALA A 293 -53.49 23.82 20.98
N ASP A 294 -52.30 24.30 20.66
CA ASP A 294 -52.04 25.72 20.35
C ASP A 294 -52.03 26.00 18.83
N ARG A 295 -52.12 24.97 17.97
CA ARG A 295 -52.03 25.12 16.51
C ARG A 295 -53.17 25.93 15.88
N LYS A 296 -54.28 26.13 16.58
CA LYS A 296 -55.42 26.91 16.11
C LYS A 296 -55.31 28.42 16.42
N ARG A 297 -54.29 28.80 17.16
CA ARG A 297 -54.08 30.20 17.53
C ARG A 297 -53.29 30.94 16.47
N THR A 298 -53.91 31.90 15.80
CA THR A 298 -53.31 32.62 14.67
C THR A 298 -52.11 33.48 15.10
N ASP A 299 -52.17 34.06 16.29
CA ASP A 299 -51.12 34.85 16.91
C ASP A 299 -49.83 34.03 17.11
N LEU A 300 -49.97 32.81 17.64
CA LEU A 300 -48.89 31.91 17.88
C LEU A 300 -48.34 31.32 16.56
N MET A 301 -49.18 31.11 15.57
CA MET A 301 -48.74 30.66 14.25
C MET A 301 -47.86 31.69 13.54
N THR A 302 -48.18 32.98 13.62
CA THR A 302 -47.34 34.04 13.06
C THR A 302 -46.00 34.14 13.76
N GLN A 303 -46.00 34.00 15.07
CA GLN A 303 -44.73 33.95 15.85
C GLN A 303 -43.91 32.71 15.54
N ALA A 304 -44.53 31.54 15.41
CA ALA A 304 -43.85 30.31 15.01
C ALA A 304 -43.24 30.40 13.61
N GLU A 305 -43.90 31.07 12.67
CA GLU A 305 -43.36 31.33 11.33
C GLU A 305 -42.14 32.26 11.38
N HIS A 306 -42.14 33.28 12.23
CA HIS A 306 -40.98 34.13 12.44
C HIS A 306 -39.79 33.34 13.00
N LEU A 307 -39.99 32.49 14.02
CA LEU A 307 -38.97 31.65 14.60
C LEU A 307 -38.44 30.60 13.60
N ARG A 308 -39.33 30.05 12.77
CA ARG A 308 -38.98 29.14 11.69
C ARG A 308 -38.01 29.82 10.72
N ASN A 309 -38.28 31.04 10.28
CA ASN A 309 -37.44 31.79 9.36
C ASN A 309 -36.07 32.10 9.97
N LEU A 310 -35.99 32.46 11.26
CA LEU A 310 -34.73 32.64 11.96
C LEU A 310 -33.91 31.32 12.06
N LEU A 311 -34.58 30.19 12.31
CA LEU A 311 -33.93 28.89 12.35
C LEU A 311 -33.39 28.49 10.96
N ILE A 312 -34.13 28.76 9.90
CA ILE A 312 -33.68 28.51 8.52
C ILE A 312 -32.44 29.36 8.19
N ILE A 313 -32.43 30.64 8.60
CA ILE A 313 -31.27 31.53 8.45
C ILE A 313 -30.03 30.97 9.21
N LEU A 314 -30.25 30.58 10.47
CA LEU A 314 -29.19 29.98 11.27
C LEU A 314 -28.61 28.73 10.59
N GLU A 315 -29.45 27.85 10.07
CA GLU A 315 -29.03 26.63 9.41
C GLU A 315 -28.32 26.89 8.06
N ASP A 316 -28.75 27.88 7.29
CA ASP A 316 -28.04 28.25 6.06
C ASP A 316 -26.64 28.79 6.35
N ILE A 317 -26.50 29.65 7.39
CA ILE A 317 -25.18 30.12 7.85
C ILE A 317 -24.37 28.96 8.37
N ARG A 318 -24.93 28.04 9.17
CA ARG A 318 -24.23 26.87 9.72
C ARG A 318 -23.73 25.98 8.58
N ARG A 319 -24.59 25.63 7.62
CA ARG A 319 -24.25 24.74 6.52
C ARG A 319 -23.13 25.30 5.64
N LYS A 320 -23.25 26.58 5.26
CA LYS A 320 -22.21 27.27 4.46
C LYS A 320 -20.94 27.48 5.27
N GLY A 321 -21.06 27.84 6.53
CA GLY A 321 -19.98 28.07 7.47
C GLY A 321 -19.23 26.78 7.80
N ALA A 322 -19.92 25.64 7.88
CA ALA A 322 -19.32 24.34 8.14
C ALA A 322 -18.30 23.96 7.05
N VAL A 323 -18.63 24.20 5.78
CA VAL A 323 -17.69 23.93 4.66
C VAL A 323 -16.40 24.73 4.85
N THR A 324 -16.49 26.00 5.15
CA THR A 324 -15.32 26.87 5.31
C THR A 324 -14.54 26.53 6.58
N MET A 325 -15.20 26.36 7.72
CA MET A 325 -14.54 26.04 9.00
C MET A 325 -13.85 24.68 8.96
N ASN A 326 -14.52 23.66 8.41
CA ASN A 326 -13.92 22.34 8.22
C ASN A 326 -12.69 22.42 7.30
N SER A 327 -12.80 23.20 6.22
CA SER A 327 -11.67 23.38 5.29
C SER A 327 -10.48 24.07 5.98
N CYS A 328 -10.73 25.08 6.79
CA CYS A 328 -9.70 25.75 7.58
C CYS A 328 -9.04 24.76 8.57
N GLN A 329 -9.83 24.02 9.31
CA GLN A 329 -9.35 23.05 10.29
C GLN A 329 -8.51 21.95 9.62
N LEU A 330 -9.01 21.36 8.53
CA LEU A 330 -8.31 20.30 7.78
C LEU A 330 -6.99 20.81 7.20
N SER A 331 -6.99 22.00 6.61
CA SER A 331 -5.78 22.59 6.01
C SER A 331 -4.70 22.95 7.05
N LEU A 332 -5.09 23.31 8.26
CA LEU A 332 -4.16 23.69 9.34
C LEU A 332 -3.64 22.49 10.11
N ARG A 333 -4.39 21.39 10.15
CA ARG A 333 -4.09 20.22 10.99
C ARG A 333 -2.70 19.64 10.78
N HIS A 334 -2.26 19.54 9.53
CA HIS A 334 -0.99 18.93 9.17
C HIS A 334 0.08 19.95 8.75
N LEU A 335 -0.11 21.21 9.05
CA LEU A 335 0.85 22.27 8.66
C LEU A 335 2.21 22.10 9.34
N ASN A 336 2.25 21.78 10.64
CA ASN A 336 3.52 21.56 11.36
C ASN A 336 4.23 20.29 10.87
N PRO A 337 3.58 19.12 10.73
CA PRO A 337 4.15 17.95 10.07
C PRO A 337 4.70 18.25 8.67
N LEU A 338 3.98 19.03 7.86
CA LEU A 338 4.41 19.40 6.51
C LEU A 338 5.72 20.24 6.51
N ARG A 339 5.90 21.11 7.49
CA ARG A 339 7.16 21.86 7.68
C ARG A 339 8.32 20.92 8.02
N LEU A 340 8.09 19.92 8.87
CA LEU A 340 9.10 18.91 9.18
C LEU A 340 9.53 18.13 7.94
N LEU A 341 8.61 17.83 7.01
CA LEU A 341 8.96 17.19 5.74
C LEU A 341 9.96 18.00 4.93
N ALA A 342 9.85 19.32 4.90
CA ALA A 342 10.80 20.18 4.18
C ALA A 342 12.22 20.09 4.77
N GLU A 343 12.34 20.02 6.10
CA GLU A 343 13.64 19.87 6.76
C GLU A 343 14.21 18.44 6.58
N ILE A 344 13.38 17.42 6.71
CA ILE A 344 13.79 16.02 6.46
C ILE A 344 14.27 15.87 5.01
N ARG A 345 13.60 16.53 4.06
CA ARG A 345 14.03 16.51 2.65
C ARG A 345 15.44 17.08 2.46
N ARG A 346 15.79 18.14 3.20
CA ARG A 346 17.16 18.68 3.19
C ARG A 346 18.18 17.69 3.74
N GLU A 347 17.85 17.02 4.86
CA GLU A 347 18.72 15.98 5.43
C GLU A 347 18.91 14.82 4.45
N VAL A 348 17.82 14.36 3.81
CA VAL A 348 17.90 13.33 2.76
C VAL A 348 18.81 13.77 1.62
N GLN A 349 18.70 15.02 1.17
CA GLN A 349 19.57 15.55 0.11
C GLN A 349 21.04 15.61 0.57
N ALA A 350 21.30 16.02 1.81
CA ALA A 350 22.66 16.06 2.36
C ALA A 350 23.28 14.65 2.44
N ILE A 351 22.56 13.67 3.00
CA ILE A 351 23.00 12.27 3.07
C ILE A 351 23.28 11.70 1.69
N ASN A 352 22.40 11.98 0.73
CA ASN A 352 22.57 11.50 -0.64
C ASN A 352 23.80 12.12 -1.31
N ALA A 353 24.04 13.41 -1.10
CA ALA A 353 25.20 14.11 -1.64
C ALA A 353 26.52 13.60 -1.03
N GLU A 354 26.57 13.41 0.30
CA GLU A 354 27.75 12.90 1.02
C GLU A 354 28.14 11.49 0.57
N ASN A 355 27.15 10.64 0.34
CA ASN A 355 27.36 9.23 -0.02
C ASN A 355 27.37 8.97 -1.54
N ASN A 356 27.24 9.99 -2.38
CA ASN A 356 27.02 9.84 -3.82
C ASN A 356 25.91 8.85 -4.16
N ARG A 357 24.79 8.92 -3.40
CA ARG A 357 23.63 8.03 -3.53
C ARG A 357 22.45 8.78 -4.13
N PHE A 358 21.53 8.01 -4.68
CA PHE A 358 20.25 8.51 -5.19
C PHE A 358 19.10 7.58 -4.74
N MET A 359 17.98 8.16 -4.34
CA MET A 359 16.81 7.39 -3.93
C MET A 359 16.13 6.75 -5.15
N LEU A 360 15.79 5.48 -5.07
CA LEU A 360 15.12 4.74 -6.14
C LEU A 360 13.78 5.40 -6.52
N ALA A 361 12.99 5.85 -5.52
CA ALA A 361 11.72 6.51 -5.75
C ALA A 361 11.83 7.82 -6.56
N ALA A 362 12.96 8.52 -6.51
CA ALA A 362 13.18 9.75 -7.25
C ALA A 362 13.66 9.51 -8.69
N THR A 363 14.03 8.29 -9.05
CA THR A 363 14.55 7.91 -10.38
C THR A 363 13.60 8.30 -11.53
N PRO A 364 12.29 7.99 -11.49
CA PRO A 364 11.38 8.38 -12.57
C PRO A 364 11.19 9.90 -12.70
N LEU A 365 11.23 10.64 -11.59
CA LEU A 365 11.11 12.10 -11.60
C LEU A 365 12.34 12.74 -12.24
N LEU A 366 13.54 12.30 -11.83
CA LEU A 366 14.77 12.79 -12.39
C LEU A 366 14.80 12.60 -13.89
N PHE A 367 14.43 11.40 -14.35
CA PHE A 367 14.35 11.11 -15.77
C PHE A 367 13.32 12.03 -16.48
N ASN A 368 12.15 12.25 -15.88
CA ASN A 368 11.13 13.14 -16.41
C ASN A 368 11.63 14.59 -16.53
N CYS A 369 12.37 15.08 -15.53
CA CYS A 369 12.97 16.42 -15.56
C CYS A 369 14.02 16.57 -16.67
N LEU A 370 14.69 15.50 -17.04
CA LEU A 370 15.70 15.48 -18.11
C LEU A 370 15.05 15.46 -19.51
N VAL A 371 14.01 14.63 -19.63
CA VAL A 371 13.25 14.46 -20.86
C VAL A 371 12.37 15.68 -21.15
N GLY A 372 11.92 16.39 -20.13
CA GLY A 372 11.04 17.57 -20.27
C GLY A 372 11.72 18.88 -20.65
N LYS A 373 13.05 18.93 -20.68
CA LYS A 373 13.82 20.08 -21.23
C LYS A 373 14.10 19.77 -22.69
N ASP A 374 14.09 20.78 -23.56
CA ASP A 374 14.16 20.75 -25.03
C ASP A 374 15.15 19.77 -25.71
N ASP A 375 15.98 19.08 -24.95
CA ASP A 375 16.92 18.03 -25.36
C ASP A 375 16.39 16.59 -25.24
N ALA A 376 15.09 16.37 -25.08
CA ALA A 376 14.46 15.05 -25.00
C ALA A 376 14.89 14.11 -26.15
N SER A 377 15.08 14.67 -27.34
CA SER A 377 15.55 13.95 -28.51
C SER A 377 16.88 13.23 -28.29
N PHE A 378 17.84 13.82 -27.61
CA PHE A 378 19.16 13.24 -27.35
C PHE A 378 19.10 12.00 -26.41
N VAL A 379 18.30 12.08 -25.35
CA VAL A 379 18.13 10.96 -24.42
C VAL A 379 17.47 9.79 -25.13
N PHE A 380 16.41 10.06 -25.90
CA PHE A 380 15.71 9.02 -26.64
C PHE A 380 16.50 8.54 -27.87
N GLU A 381 17.31 9.38 -28.49
CA GLU A 381 18.23 8.96 -29.54
C GLU A 381 19.29 7.98 -28.99
N LYS A 382 19.89 8.29 -27.85
CA LYS A 382 20.83 7.35 -27.19
C LYS A 382 20.18 6.05 -26.71
N VAL A 383 18.94 6.09 -26.26
CA VAL A 383 18.21 4.93 -25.71
C VAL A 383 17.33 4.27 -26.76
N GLY A 384 16.63 5.05 -27.56
CA GLY A 384 15.66 4.59 -28.57
C GLY A 384 16.31 3.95 -29.78
N THR A 385 17.58 4.29 -30.13
CA THR A 385 18.33 3.55 -31.13
C THR A 385 18.68 2.14 -30.68
N GLN A 386 18.61 1.86 -29.37
CA GLN A 386 18.83 0.51 -28.81
C GLN A 386 17.55 -0.33 -28.81
N PHE A 387 16.37 0.25 -28.51
CA PHE A 387 15.13 -0.51 -28.36
C PHE A 387 14.16 -0.23 -29.51
N ARG A 388 13.95 -1.24 -30.35
CA ARG A 388 12.95 -1.18 -31.44
C ARG A 388 11.56 -1.63 -30.98
N HIS A 389 11.51 -2.47 -29.93
CA HIS A 389 10.26 -3.00 -29.43
C HIS A 389 10.21 -2.81 -27.91
N VAL A 390 9.12 -2.21 -27.43
CA VAL A 390 8.87 -1.99 -26.00
C VAL A 390 7.60 -2.72 -25.62
N MET A 391 7.71 -3.56 -24.59
CA MET A 391 6.61 -4.36 -24.06
C MET A 391 6.47 -4.07 -22.58
N ILE A 392 5.25 -3.77 -22.11
CA ILE A 392 4.96 -3.52 -20.69
C ILE A 392 3.89 -4.50 -20.22
N ASP A 393 4.23 -5.32 -19.22
CA ASP A 393 3.30 -6.23 -18.56
C ASP A 393 2.72 -5.58 -17.29
N GLU A 394 1.53 -6.04 -16.88
CA GLU A 394 0.79 -5.52 -15.71
C GLU A 394 0.66 -3.98 -15.73
N PHE A 395 0.36 -3.43 -16.91
CA PHE A 395 0.38 -1.99 -17.18
C PHE A 395 -0.55 -1.19 -16.25
N GLN A 396 -1.63 -1.78 -15.72
CA GLN A 396 -2.55 -1.15 -14.76
C GLN A 396 -1.90 -0.77 -13.43
N ASP A 397 -0.70 -1.28 -13.13
CA ASP A 397 0.04 -0.96 -11.90
C ASP A 397 1.07 0.16 -12.12
N THR A 398 1.21 0.67 -13.34
CA THR A 398 2.15 1.73 -13.70
C THR A 398 1.69 3.07 -13.11
N SER A 399 2.61 3.87 -12.58
CA SER A 399 2.32 5.22 -12.09
C SER A 399 2.26 6.24 -13.23
N ASN A 400 1.62 7.39 -12.97
CA ASN A 400 1.56 8.49 -13.93
C ASN A 400 2.96 8.98 -14.35
N LEU A 401 3.89 9.00 -13.42
CA LEU A 401 5.27 9.44 -13.68
C LEU A 401 6.03 8.42 -14.52
N GLN A 402 5.90 7.13 -14.20
CA GLN A 402 6.48 6.05 -15.00
C GLN A 402 5.90 6.04 -16.42
N TRP A 403 4.58 6.20 -16.55
CA TRP A 403 3.93 6.27 -17.85
C TRP A 403 4.39 7.48 -18.68
N SER A 404 4.48 8.67 -18.09
CA SER A 404 4.95 9.85 -18.82
C SER A 404 6.33 9.64 -19.44
N ASN A 405 7.20 8.90 -18.75
CA ASN A 405 8.53 8.55 -19.24
C ASN A 405 8.48 7.51 -20.39
N PHE A 406 7.69 6.44 -20.23
CA PHE A 406 7.52 5.42 -21.28
C PHE A 406 6.77 5.94 -22.49
N LYS A 407 5.77 6.81 -22.29
CA LYS A 407 4.94 7.37 -23.37
C LYS A 407 5.80 8.01 -24.43
N ASN A 408 6.79 8.81 -24.05
CA ASN A 408 7.70 9.46 -24.97
C ASN A 408 8.58 8.47 -25.74
N LEU A 409 9.15 7.47 -25.06
CA LEU A 409 9.93 6.40 -25.69
C LEU A 409 9.06 5.61 -26.70
N MET A 410 7.81 5.32 -26.36
CA MET A 410 6.90 4.58 -27.23
C MET A 410 6.47 5.39 -28.44
N ILE A 411 6.20 6.69 -28.28
CA ILE A 411 5.86 7.60 -29.39
C ILE A 411 7.01 7.62 -30.39
N GLU A 412 8.26 7.76 -29.90
CA GLU A 412 9.44 7.74 -30.77
C GLU A 412 9.57 6.41 -31.53
N ASN A 413 9.45 5.29 -30.83
CA ASN A 413 9.50 3.96 -31.47
C ASN A 413 8.43 3.77 -32.54
N ILE A 414 7.20 4.19 -32.26
CA ILE A 414 6.08 4.09 -33.21
C ILE A 414 6.35 5.00 -34.41
N SER A 415 6.90 6.19 -34.21
CA SER A 415 7.21 7.13 -35.32
C SER A 415 8.26 6.54 -36.29
N GLN A 416 9.18 5.74 -35.76
CA GLN A 416 10.20 5.01 -36.54
C GLN A 416 9.67 3.74 -37.20
N GLY A 417 8.38 3.41 -37.04
CA GLY A 417 7.78 2.24 -37.65
C GLY A 417 7.92 0.95 -36.82
N ASN A 418 8.39 1.06 -35.56
CA ASN A 418 8.55 -0.04 -34.63
C ASN A 418 7.24 -0.35 -33.88
N SER A 419 7.18 -1.48 -33.15
CA SER A 419 5.98 -1.92 -32.44
C SER A 419 6.14 -1.78 -30.93
N CYS A 420 5.05 -1.34 -30.30
CA CYS A 420 4.94 -1.25 -28.86
C CYS A 420 3.74 -2.08 -28.36
N LEU A 421 3.88 -2.72 -27.20
CA LEU A 421 2.88 -3.62 -26.63
C LEU A 421 2.59 -3.27 -25.18
N LEU A 422 1.33 -3.09 -24.85
CA LEU A 422 0.84 -2.97 -23.47
C LEU A 422 -0.06 -4.15 -23.14
N VAL A 423 0.14 -4.75 -21.98
CA VAL A 423 -0.71 -5.84 -21.48
C VAL A 423 -1.19 -5.48 -20.07
N GLY A 424 -2.50 -5.51 -19.87
CA GLY A 424 -3.05 -5.15 -18.57
C GLY A 424 -4.53 -5.50 -18.42
N ASP A 425 -5.00 -5.34 -17.17
CA ASP A 425 -6.40 -5.50 -16.80
C ASP A 425 -6.73 -4.52 -15.66
N VAL A 426 -7.56 -3.53 -15.91
CA VAL A 426 -7.99 -2.54 -14.93
C VAL A 426 -8.53 -3.22 -13.66
N LYS A 427 -9.27 -4.33 -13.81
CA LYS A 427 -9.86 -5.11 -12.71
C LYS A 427 -8.84 -5.82 -11.81
N GLN A 428 -7.57 -5.88 -12.23
CA GLN A 428 -6.45 -6.46 -11.46
C GLN A 428 -5.52 -5.39 -10.86
N SER A 429 -5.90 -4.11 -10.88
CA SER A 429 -5.13 -3.03 -10.25
C SER A 429 -5.32 -3.04 -8.73
N ILE A 430 -4.31 -3.49 -8.00
CA ILE A 430 -4.31 -3.57 -6.52
C ILE A 430 -3.05 -2.94 -5.88
N TYR A 431 -2.29 -2.14 -6.66
CA TYR A 431 -1.08 -1.48 -6.19
C TYR A 431 -1.18 0.06 -6.20
N ARG A 432 -2.40 0.61 -6.06
CA ARG A 432 -2.62 2.07 -5.97
C ARG A 432 -1.83 2.70 -4.81
N TRP A 433 -1.68 2.01 -3.70
CA TRP A 433 -0.87 2.44 -2.57
C TRP A 433 0.64 2.60 -2.89
N ARG A 434 1.11 2.00 -4.00
CA ARG A 434 2.46 2.19 -4.58
C ARG A 434 2.51 3.23 -5.70
N GLY A 435 1.40 3.92 -5.97
CA GLY A 435 1.29 4.92 -7.03
C GLY A 435 0.77 4.41 -8.36
N GLY A 436 0.40 3.12 -8.47
CA GLY A 436 -0.27 2.59 -9.66
C GLY A 436 -1.59 3.31 -9.94
N ASP A 437 -1.84 3.63 -11.20
CA ASP A 437 -3.03 4.36 -11.62
C ASP A 437 -3.70 3.65 -12.82
N TRP A 438 -4.79 2.95 -12.55
CA TRP A 438 -5.54 2.21 -13.55
C TRP A 438 -6.22 3.09 -14.59
N HIS A 439 -6.46 4.39 -14.27
CA HIS A 439 -7.05 5.35 -15.22
C HIS A 439 -6.19 5.50 -16.48
N ILE A 440 -4.85 5.36 -16.35
CA ILE A 440 -3.95 5.45 -17.49
C ILE A 440 -4.31 4.43 -18.58
N LEU A 441 -4.57 3.18 -18.19
CA LEU A 441 -4.97 2.14 -19.15
C LEU A 441 -6.36 2.43 -19.72
N ALA A 442 -7.31 2.85 -18.89
CA ALA A 442 -8.67 3.18 -19.33
C ALA A 442 -8.68 4.39 -20.29
N ASP A 443 -7.82 5.38 -20.07
CA ASP A 443 -7.72 6.56 -20.95
C ASP A 443 -7.06 6.22 -22.29
N ILE A 444 -6.01 5.40 -22.33
CA ILE A 444 -5.42 4.89 -23.57
C ILE A 444 -6.49 4.17 -24.40
N GLU A 445 -7.36 3.42 -23.76
CA GLU A 445 -8.47 2.73 -24.44
C GLU A 445 -9.47 3.71 -25.06
N LYS A 446 -9.83 4.77 -24.36
CA LYS A 446 -10.72 5.83 -24.86
C LYS A 446 -10.08 6.63 -26.00
N GLU A 447 -8.79 7.00 -25.84
CA GLU A 447 -8.03 7.71 -26.89
C GLU A 447 -7.83 6.84 -28.14
N SER A 448 -7.72 5.52 -27.99
CA SER A 448 -7.54 4.56 -29.09
C SER A 448 -8.74 4.48 -30.04
N ALA A 449 -9.92 4.87 -29.58
CA ALA A 449 -11.10 5.03 -30.43
C ALA A 449 -10.87 6.00 -31.61
N HIS A 450 -9.78 6.80 -31.56
CA HIS A 450 -9.33 7.71 -32.62
C HIS A 450 -8.19 7.16 -33.50
N ASN A 451 -8.05 5.82 -33.63
CA ASN A 451 -7.10 5.12 -34.54
C ASN A 451 -5.61 5.19 -34.15
N THR A 452 -5.27 5.34 -32.89
CA THR A 452 -3.86 5.38 -32.44
C THR A 452 -3.31 4.05 -31.93
N ALA A 453 -4.17 3.12 -31.50
CA ALA A 453 -3.77 1.80 -30.99
C ALA A 453 -4.75 0.70 -31.41
N GLU A 454 -4.22 -0.52 -31.54
CA GLU A 454 -5.02 -1.73 -31.77
C GLU A 454 -5.34 -2.39 -30.44
N ILE A 455 -6.64 -2.47 -30.08
CA ILE A 455 -7.06 -3.14 -28.84
C ILE A 455 -7.42 -4.59 -29.17
N ARG A 456 -6.84 -5.52 -28.44
CA ARG A 456 -7.11 -6.96 -28.53
C ARG A 456 -7.60 -7.49 -27.20
N HIS A 457 -8.70 -8.23 -27.19
CA HIS A 457 -9.26 -8.82 -25.98
C HIS A 457 -8.80 -10.27 -25.82
N LEU A 458 -8.38 -10.64 -24.61
CA LEU A 458 -8.13 -12.01 -24.21
C LEU A 458 -9.22 -12.42 -23.23
N ASP A 459 -10.29 -12.98 -23.72
CA ASP A 459 -11.53 -13.29 -23.02
C ASP A 459 -11.67 -14.76 -22.59
N THR A 460 -10.81 -15.66 -23.09
CA THR A 460 -10.88 -17.09 -22.83
C THR A 460 -10.05 -17.45 -21.61
N ASN A 461 -10.67 -18.02 -20.58
CA ASN A 461 -10.00 -18.47 -19.35
C ASN A 461 -9.44 -19.90 -19.52
N PHE A 462 -8.13 -20.02 -19.46
CA PHE A 462 -7.39 -21.30 -19.55
C PHE A 462 -7.01 -21.85 -18.17
N ARG A 463 -7.15 -21.06 -17.10
CA ARG A 463 -6.73 -21.41 -15.75
C ARG A 463 -7.78 -22.17 -14.99
N SER A 464 -9.00 -21.64 -14.94
CA SER A 464 -10.07 -22.08 -14.04
C SER A 464 -11.04 -23.04 -14.70
N SER A 465 -11.65 -23.90 -13.90
CA SER A 465 -12.73 -24.78 -14.32
C SER A 465 -14.02 -23.99 -14.60
N ARG A 466 -14.92 -24.57 -15.41
CA ARG A 466 -16.18 -23.94 -15.86
C ARG A 466 -17.01 -23.36 -14.71
N CYS A 467 -17.21 -24.11 -13.65
CA CYS A 467 -18.03 -23.68 -12.50
C CYS A 467 -17.49 -22.37 -11.88
N ILE A 468 -16.18 -22.20 -11.78
CA ILE A 468 -15.54 -20.99 -11.23
C ILE A 468 -15.70 -19.81 -12.20
N VAL A 469 -15.54 -20.04 -13.50
CA VAL A 469 -15.71 -18.99 -14.52
C VAL A 469 -17.15 -18.49 -14.54
N GLU A 470 -18.14 -19.41 -14.56
CA GLU A 470 -19.57 -19.08 -14.55
C GLU A 470 -19.98 -18.36 -13.28
N PHE A 471 -19.46 -18.78 -12.11
CA PHE A 471 -19.70 -18.09 -10.86
C PHE A 471 -19.18 -16.65 -10.89
N ASN A 472 -17.94 -16.44 -11.34
CA ASN A 472 -17.37 -15.11 -11.45
C ASN A 472 -18.12 -14.23 -12.46
N ASN A 473 -18.48 -14.79 -13.61
CA ASN A 473 -19.28 -14.11 -14.63
C ASN A 473 -20.67 -13.66 -14.11
N ALA A 474 -21.23 -14.39 -13.16
CA ALA A 474 -22.49 -14.02 -12.52
C ALA A 474 -22.29 -13.03 -11.37
N LEU A 475 -21.30 -13.26 -10.50
CA LEU A 475 -21.11 -12.49 -9.28
C LEU A 475 -20.69 -11.04 -9.55
N PHE A 476 -19.64 -10.82 -10.34
CA PHE A 476 -19.02 -9.51 -10.47
C PHE A 476 -19.89 -8.43 -11.13
N PRO A 477 -20.70 -8.72 -12.19
CA PRO A 477 -21.61 -7.71 -12.74
C PRO A 477 -22.67 -7.28 -11.72
N HIS A 478 -23.20 -8.23 -10.91
CA HIS A 478 -24.17 -7.90 -9.87
C HIS A 478 -23.56 -7.10 -8.73
N ALA A 479 -22.34 -7.45 -8.31
CA ALA A 479 -21.60 -6.71 -7.30
C ALA A 479 -21.29 -5.29 -7.75
N ALA A 480 -20.84 -5.11 -9.00
CA ALA A 480 -20.57 -3.80 -9.59
C ALA A 480 -21.82 -2.92 -9.63
N ALA A 481 -22.96 -3.45 -10.08
CA ALA A 481 -24.23 -2.74 -10.12
C ALA A 481 -24.73 -2.33 -8.72
N LEU A 482 -24.55 -3.20 -7.74
CA LEU A 482 -24.89 -2.91 -6.33
C LEU A 482 -24.01 -1.79 -5.76
N LEU A 483 -22.70 -1.84 -6.00
CA LEU A 483 -21.76 -0.83 -5.54
C LEU A 483 -22.00 0.53 -6.22
N ASP A 484 -22.39 0.54 -7.49
CA ASP A 484 -22.79 1.75 -8.21
C ASP A 484 -24.06 2.37 -7.59
N THR A 485 -25.03 1.53 -7.22
CA THR A 485 -26.26 1.98 -6.56
C THR A 485 -25.96 2.62 -5.20
N ILE A 486 -25.07 2.03 -4.41
CA ILE A 486 -24.63 2.56 -3.11
C ILE A 486 -23.84 3.85 -3.28
N GLY A 487 -23.01 3.93 -4.32
CA GLY A 487 -22.12 5.07 -4.59
C GLY A 487 -22.73 6.19 -5.44
N GLU A 488 -23.99 6.01 -5.91
CA GLU A 488 -24.64 6.93 -6.85
C GLU A 488 -23.78 7.22 -8.11
N THR A 489 -23.11 6.18 -8.62
CA THR A 489 -22.21 6.23 -9.77
C THR A 489 -22.58 5.16 -10.80
N ARG A 490 -21.96 5.17 -11.96
CA ARG A 490 -22.00 4.09 -12.97
C ARG A 490 -20.60 3.59 -13.36
N GLN A 491 -19.58 4.16 -12.80
CA GLN A 491 -18.19 3.91 -13.21
C GLN A 491 -17.73 2.48 -12.91
N ILE A 492 -18.22 1.87 -11.83
CA ILE A 492 -17.83 0.50 -11.47
C ILE A 492 -18.39 -0.49 -12.50
N SER A 493 -19.67 -0.36 -12.86
CA SER A 493 -20.29 -1.20 -13.90
C SER A 493 -19.62 -1.00 -15.28
N GLU A 494 -19.18 0.21 -15.61
CA GLU A 494 -18.44 0.47 -16.85
C GLU A 494 -17.08 -0.23 -16.87
N ILE A 495 -16.33 -0.22 -15.76
CA ILE A 495 -15.04 -0.92 -15.62
C ILE A 495 -15.21 -2.44 -15.72
N TYR A 496 -16.31 -2.97 -15.19
CA TYR A 496 -16.63 -4.39 -15.19
C TYR A 496 -17.48 -4.85 -16.38
N ALA A 497 -17.73 -3.99 -17.39
CA ALA A 497 -18.54 -4.34 -18.53
C ALA A 497 -17.96 -5.51 -19.36
N ASP A 498 -16.64 -5.66 -19.40
CA ASP A 498 -15.91 -6.70 -20.13
C ASP A 498 -15.46 -7.90 -19.26
N ILE A 499 -16.12 -8.13 -18.10
CA ILE A 499 -15.75 -9.21 -17.16
C ILE A 499 -16.05 -10.61 -17.69
N GLN A 500 -16.97 -10.76 -18.63
CA GLN A 500 -17.41 -12.03 -19.16
C GLN A 500 -16.25 -12.79 -19.80
N GLN A 501 -16.01 -14.01 -19.30
CA GLN A 501 -14.96 -14.89 -19.82
C GLN A 501 -15.56 -16.17 -20.42
N LEU A 502 -14.93 -16.64 -21.49
CA LEU A 502 -15.18 -17.93 -22.09
C LEU A 502 -14.37 -19.02 -21.37
N CYS A 503 -14.95 -20.19 -21.17
CA CYS A 503 -14.26 -21.34 -20.58
C CYS A 503 -13.55 -22.16 -21.67
N CYS A 504 -12.28 -22.50 -21.46
CA CYS A 504 -11.49 -23.35 -22.37
C CYS A 504 -11.76 -24.87 -22.22
N GLY A 505 -12.98 -25.28 -21.88
CA GLY A 505 -13.35 -26.70 -21.86
C GLY A 505 -12.89 -27.50 -20.65
N LYS A 506 -12.36 -26.88 -19.59
CA LYS A 506 -12.10 -27.54 -18.28
C LYS A 506 -13.41 -27.69 -17.52
N GLU A 507 -14.03 -28.86 -17.67
CA GLU A 507 -15.27 -29.18 -16.94
C GLU A 507 -15.01 -29.37 -15.44
N GLY A 508 -16.05 -29.17 -14.61
CA GLY A 508 -16.00 -29.35 -13.17
C GLY A 508 -15.65 -28.05 -12.42
N GLY A 509 -14.99 -28.21 -11.29
CA GLY A 509 -14.75 -27.14 -10.32
C GLY A 509 -15.88 -27.07 -9.28
N GLU A 510 -15.63 -26.42 -8.18
CA GLU A 510 -16.57 -26.23 -7.09
C GLU A 510 -16.39 -24.84 -6.48
N VAL A 511 -17.50 -24.15 -6.20
CA VAL A 511 -17.51 -22.89 -5.45
C VAL A 511 -18.45 -23.06 -4.26
N ARG A 512 -17.95 -22.81 -3.05
CA ARG A 512 -18.73 -22.85 -1.81
C ARG A 512 -18.67 -21.50 -1.12
N VAL A 513 -19.83 -21.00 -0.73
CA VAL A 513 -19.95 -19.74 0.00
C VAL A 513 -20.64 -20.04 1.34
N TYR A 514 -19.97 -19.71 2.43
CA TYR A 514 -20.48 -19.85 3.77
C TYR A 514 -20.91 -18.49 4.31
N LEU A 515 -22.21 -18.35 4.61
CA LEU A 515 -22.78 -17.15 5.20
C LEU A 515 -23.08 -17.41 6.68
N ASN A 516 -22.34 -16.77 7.56
CA ASN A 516 -22.63 -16.81 8.99
C ASN A 516 -23.75 -15.83 9.32
N ASN A 517 -24.80 -16.29 9.99
CA ASN A 517 -25.84 -15.39 10.51
C ASN A 517 -25.19 -14.45 11.54
N ALA A 518 -25.41 -13.14 11.39
CA ALA A 518 -25.10 -12.20 12.45
C ALA A 518 -25.85 -12.65 13.71
N LEU A 519 -25.12 -12.92 14.79
CA LEU A 519 -25.71 -13.23 16.10
C LEU A 519 -26.77 -12.18 16.41
N ASN A 520 -27.94 -12.61 16.81
CA ASN A 520 -29.07 -11.76 17.19
C ASN A 520 -28.59 -10.67 18.15
N LYS A 521 -28.92 -9.43 17.87
CA LYS A 521 -28.57 -8.23 18.66
C LYS A 521 -29.09 -8.24 20.11
N ASP A 522 -29.81 -9.31 20.50
CA ASP A 522 -30.51 -9.39 21.79
C ASP A 522 -29.70 -10.08 22.90
N THR A 523 -28.46 -10.52 22.66
CA THR A 523 -27.61 -11.05 23.72
C THR A 523 -26.56 -10.00 24.09
N GLU A 524 -26.62 -9.49 25.33
CA GLU A 524 -25.65 -8.62 25.99
C GLU A 524 -24.29 -9.31 26.23
N ILE A 525 -23.68 -9.87 25.18
CA ILE A 525 -22.34 -10.44 25.23
C ILE A 525 -21.36 -9.34 24.85
N SER A 526 -20.29 -9.16 25.64
CA SER A 526 -19.28 -8.15 25.34
C SER A 526 -18.66 -8.35 23.95
N ALA A 527 -18.43 -7.26 23.21
CA ALA A 527 -17.95 -7.28 21.82
C ALA A 527 -16.67 -8.13 21.60
N THR A 528 -15.84 -8.31 22.63
CA THR A 528 -14.64 -9.15 22.61
C THR A 528 -14.95 -10.65 22.54
N ASN A 529 -15.96 -11.13 23.27
CA ASN A 529 -16.32 -12.56 23.28
C ASN A 529 -16.99 -12.98 21.97
N ILE A 530 -17.76 -12.07 21.34
CA ILE A 530 -18.43 -12.35 20.05
C ILE A 530 -17.38 -12.52 18.92
N SER A 531 -16.30 -11.74 18.93
CA SER A 531 -15.25 -11.86 17.92
C SER A 531 -14.48 -13.18 18.05
N ASP A 532 -14.23 -13.65 19.26
CA ASP A 532 -13.46 -14.86 19.52
C ASP A 532 -14.29 -16.13 19.17
N GLU A 533 -15.57 -16.18 19.50
CA GLU A 533 -16.47 -17.27 19.14
C GLU A 533 -16.68 -17.37 17.63
N ARG A 534 -16.85 -16.22 16.96
CA ARG A 534 -17.00 -16.15 15.50
C ARG A 534 -15.75 -16.66 14.80
N ASN A 535 -14.57 -16.19 15.21
CA ASN A 535 -13.28 -16.65 14.66
C ASN A 535 -13.07 -18.16 14.86
N SER A 536 -13.49 -18.70 16.00
CA SER A 536 -13.41 -20.14 16.27
C SER A 536 -14.33 -20.95 15.33
N GLN A 537 -15.56 -20.49 15.08
CA GLN A 537 -16.48 -21.19 14.18
C GLN A 537 -16.00 -21.15 12.72
N GLU A 538 -15.52 -20.00 12.23
CA GLU A 538 -14.96 -19.87 10.89
C GLU A 538 -13.73 -20.77 10.73
N THR A 539 -12.86 -20.83 11.74
CA THR A 539 -11.67 -21.68 11.74
C THR A 539 -12.03 -23.16 11.66
N LYS A 540 -13.08 -23.59 12.38
CA LYS A 540 -13.57 -24.98 12.32
C LYS A 540 -14.10 -25.33 10.95
N THR A 541 -14.96 -24.47 10.37
CA THR A 541 -15.50 -24.69 9.03
C THR A 541 -14.39 -24.77 7.98
N LEU A 542 -13.35 -23.92 8.11
CA LEU A 542 -12.19 -23.95 7.24
C LEU A 542 -11.40 -25.27 7.39
N ALA A 543 -11.18 -25.74 8.62
CA ALA A 543 -10.49 -27.01 8.88
C ALA A 543 -11.26 -28.20 8.30
N GLU A 544 -12.58 -28.27 8.51
CA GLU A 544 -13.46 -29.30 7.95
C GLU A 544 -13.41 -29.36 6.41
N GLU A 545 -13.36 -28.19 5.75
CA GLU A 545 -13.26 -28.14 4.29
C GLU A 545 -11.88 -28.56 3.78
N ILE A 546 -10.82 -28.22 4.50
CA ILE A 546 -9.46 -28.66 4.19
C ILE A 546 -9.36 -30.19 4.29
N GLU A 547 -9.86 -30.77 5.39
CA GLU A 547 -9.88 -32.22 5.60
C GLU A 547 -10.70 -32.93 4.53
N ARG A 548 -11.90 -32.45 4.22
CA ARG A 548 -12.76 -32.98 3.16
C ARG A 548 -12.05 -33.04 1.81
N LEU A 549 -11.30 -32.02 1.45
CA LEU A 549 -10.57 -31.99 0.18
C LEU A 549 -9.32 -32.87 0.22
N HIS A 550 -8.64 -32.93 1.36
CA HIS A 550 -7.50 -33.82 1.55
C HIS A 550 -7.90 -35.28 1.45
N GLU A 551 -9.03 -35.68 2.04
CA GLU A 551 -9.62 -37.02 1.91
C GLU A 551 -9.99 -37.36 0.44
N LYS A 552 -10.34 -36.37 -0.37
CA LYS A 552 -10.56 -36.52 -1.82
C LYS A 552 -9.27 -36.57 -2.64
N GLY A 553 -8.10 -36.52 -2.00
CA GLY A 553 -6.80 -36.68 -2.63
C GLY A 553 -6.11 -35.36 -3.04
N VAL A 554 -6.60 -34.19 -2.62
CA VAL A 554 -5.92 -32.92 -2.86
C VAL A 554 -4.77 -32.78 -1.86
N ALA A 555 -3.55 -32.61 -2.34
CA ALA A 555 -2.38 -32.43 -1.47
C ALA A 555 -2.41 -31.05 -0.78
N TYR A 556 -1.90 -30.95 0.44
CA TYR A 556 -1.85 -29.69 1.19
C TYR A 556 -1.13 -28.57 0.44
N LYS A 557 -0.04 -28.88 -0.27
CA LYS A 557 0.71 -27.92 -1.11
C LYS A 557 -0.09 -27.31 -2.27
N GLU A 558 -1.19 -27.95 -2.66
CA GLU A 558 -2.10 -27.49 -3.71
C GLU A 558 -3.20 -26.57 -3.18
N MET A 559 -3.32 -26.46 -1.87
CA MET A 559 -4.28 -25.61 -1.16
C MET A 559 -3.62 -24.29 -0.73
N THR A 560 -4.40 -23.21 -0.82
CA THR A 560 -3.92 -21.87 -0.41
C THR A 560 -5.04 -21.12 0.32
N ILE A 561 -4.67 -20.45 1.40
CA ILE A 561 -5.54 -19.56 2.16
C ILE A 561 -5.13 -18.12 1.86
N LEU A 562 -6.07 -17.32 1.38
CA LEU A 562 -5.87 -15.89 1.12
C LEU A 562 -6.47 -15.06 2.24
N VAL A 563 -5.67 -14.15 2.79
CA VAL A 563 -6.07 -13.22 3.85
C VAL A 563 -5.89 -11.77 3.40
N ARG A 564 -6.67 -10.84 3.96
CA ARG A 564 -6.53 -9.41 3.64
C ARG A 564 -5.29 -8.79 4.30
N LYS A 565 -4.94 -9.22 5.52
CA LYS A 565 -3.83 -8.68 6.33
C LYS A 565 -2.95 -9.78 6.90
N ASN A 566 -1.66 -9.50 7.02
CA ASN A 566 -0.69 -10.42 7.65
C ASN A 566 -1.12 -10.85 9.06
N LYS A 567 -1.69 -9.93 9.86
CA LYS A 567 -2.15 -10.25 11.22
C LYS A 567 -3.23 -11.35 11.24
N GLU A 568 -4.09 -11.39 10.23
CA GLU A 568 -5.11 -12.45 10.09
C GLU A 568 -4.43 -13.80 9.83
N GLY A 569 -3.39 -13.83 8.98
CA GLY A 569 -2.60 -15.03 8.72
C GLY A 569 -1.90 -15.56 9.97
N VAL A 570 -1.28 -14.67 10.76
CA VAL A 570 -0.62 -15.03 12.03
C VAL A 570 -1.64 -15.59 13.03
N ASN A 571 -2.83 -14.98 13.14
CA ASN A 571 -3.88 -15.46 14.02
C ASN A 571 -4.38 -16.85 13.59
N LEU A 572 -4.59 -17.07 12.30
CA LEU A 572 -4.96 -18.38 11.74
C LEU A 572 -3.92 -19.44 12.06
N LEU A 573 -2.64 -19.15 11.82
CA LEU A 573 -1.54 -20.07 12.18
C LEU A 573 -1.57 -20.46 13.64
N ARG A 574 -1.73 -19.47 14.55
CA ARG A 574 -1.79 -19.73 15.98
C ARG A 574 -2.98 -20.63 16.37
N LEU A 575 -4.14 -20.37 15.77
CA LEU A 575 -5.35 -21.17 16.03
C LEU A 575 -5.19 -22.60 15.50
N PHE A 576 -4.71 -22.76 14.25
CA PHE A 576 -4.51 -24.09 13.67
C PHE A 576 -3.44 -24.89 14.41
N THR A 577 -2.33 -24.30 14.79
CA THR A 577 -1.28 -24.96 15.60
C THR A 577 -1.84 -25.47 16.92
N LYS A 578 -2.82 -24.76 17.53
CA LYS A 578 -3.42 -25.14 18.80
C LYS A 578 -4.54 -26.16 18.66
N GLU A 579 -5.46 -25.96 17.71
CA GLU A 579 -6.70 -26.72 17.59
C GLU A 579 -6.63 -27.84 16.52
N PHE A 580 -5.83 -27.66 15.47
CA PHE A 580 -5.70 -28.59 14.32
C PHE A 580 -4.23 -28.84 13.97
N PRO A 581 -3.38 -29.37 14.88
CA PRO A 581 -1.94 -29.50 14.69
C PRO A 581 -1.54 -30.45 13.55
N HIS A 582 -2.46 -31.27 13.07
CA HIS A 582 -2.26 -32.20 11.94
C HIS A 582 -2.38 -31.55 10.57
N ILE A 583 -2.95 -30.32 10.49
CA ILE A 583 -3.07 -29.56 9.25
C ILE A 583 -1.88 -28.59 9.16
N PRO A 584 -0.92 -28.82 8.25
CA PRO A 584 0.29 -28.00 8.17
C PRO A 584 -0.02 -26.68 7.44
N LEU A 585 -0.12 -25.57 8.18
CA LEU A 585 -0.18 -24.24 7.59
C LEU A 585 1.22 -23.62 7.48
N ILE A 586 1.50 -23.00 6.34
CA ILE A 586 2.77 -22.32 6.05
C ILE A 586 2.47 -20.87 5.68
N SER A 587 3.06 -19.93 6.41
CA SER A 587 3.00 -18.50 6.07
C SER A 587 4.42 -17.94 6.03
N ASP A 588 4.63 -16.91 5.21
CA ASP A 588 5.91 -16.20 5.18
C ASP A 588 6.27 -15.65 6.57
N GLU A 589 5.27 -15.29 7.39
CA GLU A 589 5.48 -14.84 8.76
C GLU A 589 5.97 -15.96 9.69
N ALA A 590 5.68 -17.23 9.40
CA ALA A 590 6.23 -18.35 10.15
C ALA A 590 7.75 -18.50 9.95
N PHE A 591 8.27 -17.94 8.89
CA PHE A 591 9.68 -17.92 8.55
C PHE A 591 10.39 -16.62 8.95
N LEU A 592 9.71 -15.71 9.64
CA LEU A 592 10.36 -14.50 10.17
C LEU A 592 11.42 -14.87 11.21
N LEU A 593 12.51 -14.11 11.25
CA LEU A 593 13.55 -14.26 12.26
C LEU A 593 12.98 -14.20 13.68
N THR A 594 11.94 -13.39 13.91
CA THR A 594 11.21 -13.28 15.20
C THR A 594 10.42 -14.52 15.59
N SER A 595 10.15 -15.44 14.67
CA SER A 595 9.45 -16.70 15.00
C SER A 595 10.37 -17.74 15.63
N SER A 596 11.68 -17.55 15.53
CA SER A 596 12.68 -18.47 16.05
C SER A 596 13.08 -18.15 17.50
N PRO A 597 12.84 -19.05 18.45
CA PRO A 597 13.34 -18.88 19.81
C PRO A 597 14.87 -18.71 19.90
N ALA A 598 15.61 -19.24 18.92
CA ALA A 598 17.06 -19.10 18.88
C ALA A 598 17.48 -17.68 18.51
N VAL A 599 16.76 -16.99 17.64
CA VAL A 599 17.04 -15.59 17.30
C VAL A 599 16.56 -14.67 18.42
N GLU A 600 15.38 -14.94 19.00
CA GLU A 600 14.86 -14.15 20.11
C GLU A 600 15.80 -14.17 21.34
N ILE A 601 16.32 -15.34 21.71
CA ILE A 601 17.28 -15.43 22.82
C ILE A 601 18.58 -14.66 22.51
N LEU A 602 19.05 -14.66 21.26
CA LEU A 602 20.20 -13.85 20.86
C LEU A 602 19.95 -12.36 21.02
N ILE A 603 18.80 -11.88 20.57
CA ILE A 603 18.41 -10.45 20.68
C ILE A 603 18.29 -10.04 22.15
N HIS A 604 17.68 -10.88 22.99
CA HIS A 604 17.57 -10.58 24.41
C HIS A 604 18.93 -10.65 25.12
N ALA A 605 19.81 -11.58 24.74
CA ALA A 605 21.19 -11.60 25.25
C ALA A 605 21.98 -10.34 24.86
N LEU A 606 21.83 -9.87 23.60
CA LEU A 606 22.43 -8.62 23.11
C LEU A 606 21.88 -7.39 23.87
N ARG A 607 20.56 -7.33 24.13
CA ARG A 607 19.96 -6.25 24.94
C ARG A 607 20.53 -6.22 26.37
N TYR A 608 20.64 -7.37 27.02
CA TYR A 608 21.26 -7.47 28.33
C TYR A 608 22.75 -7.04 28.31
N LEU A 609 23.49 -7.38 27.24
CA LEU A 609 24.86 -6.92 27.08
C LEU A 609 24.95 -5.41 26.84
N ALA A 610 24.02 -4.81 26.12
CA ALA A 610 23.95 -3.36 25.92
C ALA A 610 23.61 -2.65 27.23
N ASP A 611 22.57 -3.11 27.95
CA ASP A 611 22.11 -2.53 29.21
C ASP A 611 21.92 -3.60 30.27
N ASP A 612 22.76 -3.59 31.32
CA ASP A 612 22.70 -4.60 32.40
C ASP A 612 21.56 -4.36 33.41
N SER A 613 20.88 -3.25 33.30
CA SER A 613 19.65 -2.95 34.02
C SER A 613 18.41 -3.61 33.41
N ASP A 614 18.51 -4.09 32.16
CA ASP A 614 17.42 -4.80 31.47
C ASP A 614 17.21 -6.20 32.06
N SER A 615 16.56 -6.23 33.20
CA SER A 615 16.22 -7.46 33.92
C SER A 615 15.22 -8.34 33.16
N ILE A 616 14.41 -7.75 32.29
CA ILE A 616 13.42 -8.48 31.44
C ILE A 616 14.14 -9.31 30.38
N SER A 617 15.08 -8.71 29.66
CA SER A 617 15.87 -9.42 28.65
C SER A 617 16.75 -10.50 29.28
N LEU A 618 17.32 -10.24 30.45
CA LEU A 618 18.06 -11.24 31.20
C LEU A 618 17.16 -12.42 31.61
N ALA A 619 15.98 -12.16 32.17
CA ALA A 619 15.03 -13.20 32.58
C ALA A 619 14.52 -14.01 31.39
N TYR A 620 14.27 -13.37 30.23
CA TYR A 620 13.88 -14.06 29.00
C TYR A 620 15.00 -14.99 28.50
N THR A 621 16.24 -14.50 28.50
CA THR A 621 17.41 -15.31 28.11
C THR A 621 17.54 -16.52 29.02
N ALA A 622 17.43 -16.34 30.34
CA ALA A 622 17.52 -17.43 31.33
C ALA A 622 16.35 -18.43 31.16
N SER A 623 15.13 -17.94 30.98
CA SER A 623 13.94 -18.77 30.77
C SER A 623 14.06 -19.64 29.52
N THR A 624 14.43 -19.04 28.40
CA THR A 624 14.55 -19.76 27.12
C THR A 624 15.70 -20.76 27.17
N TYR A 625 16.83 -20.37 27.76
CA TYR A 625 17.98 -21.26 27.93
C TYR A 625 17.63 -22.48 28.84
N CYS A 626 17.06 -22.25 30.04
CA CYS A 626 16.71 -23.33 30.96
C CYS A 626 15.62 -24.24 30.43
N ASN A 627 14.51 -23.65 29.89
CA ASN A 627 13.33 -24.43 29.54
C ASN A 627 13.46 -25.14 28.18
N LYS A 628 14.11 -24.53 27.18
CA LYS A 628 14.16 -25.07 25.81
C LYS A 628 15.50 -25.76 25.48
N ILE A 629 16.58 -25.40 26.17
CA ILE A 629 17.91 -25.95 25.86
C ILE A 629 18.35 -26.95 26.94
N GLU A 630 18.25 -26.55 28.23
CA GLU A 630 18.62 -27.43 29.36
C GLU A 630 17.47 -28.36 29.80
N ASN A 631 16.25 -28.20 29.23
CA ASN A 631 15.03 -28.96 29.56
C ASN A 631 14.67 -28.92 31.06
N LYS A 632 14.98 -27.83 31.76
CA LYS A 632 14.63 -27.57 33.16
C LYS A 632 13.36 -26.73 33.22
N GLN A 633 12.27 -27.32 33.69
CA GLN A 633 11.01 -26.57 33.90
C GLN A 633 11.09 -25.76 35.19
N LEU A 634 11.46 -24.50 35.08
CA LEU A 634 11.53 -23.56 36.22
C LEU A 634 10.32 -22.60 36.19
N SER A 635 9.84 -22.23 37.38
CA SER A 635 8.80 -21.21 37.47
C SER A 635 9.36 -19.83 37.09
N TRP A 636 8.50 -18.95 36.57
CA TRP A 636 8.91 -17.60 36.17
C TRP A 636 9.49 -16.81 37.39
N ASN A 637 8.96 -17.01 38.57
CA ASN A 637 9.49 -16.38 39.80
C ASN A 637 10.92 -16.83 40.10
N ASP A 638 11.21 -18.13 40.02
CA ASP A 638 12.56 -18.68 40.27
C ASP A 638 13.56 -18.14 39.23
N ILE A 639 13.12 -18.03 37.96
CA ILE A 639 13.92 -17.48 36.89
C ILE A 639 14.26 -16.01 37.16
N CYS A 640 13.28 -15.17 37.49
CA CYS A 640 13.51 -13.75 37.75
C CYS A 640 14.48 -13.50 38.92
N LEU A 641 14.42 -14.33 39.96
CA LEU A 641 15.28 -14.20 41.13
C LEU A 641 16.72 -14.66 40.89
N GLN A 642 16.93 -15.61 39.99
CA GLN A 642 18.23 -16.27 39.77
C GLN A 642 18.75 -16.13 38.34
N ALA A 643 18.21 -15.26 37.51
CA ALA A 643 18.49 -15.16 36.12
C ALA A 643 19.99 -15.09 35.77
N LYS A 644 20.79 -14.31 36.52
CA LYS A 644 22.26 -14.22 36.35
C LYS A 644 23.01 -15.52 36.61
N VAL A 645 22.48 -16.40 37.48
CA VAL A 645 23.10 -17.68 37.79
C VAL A 645 22.69 -18.77 36.82
N LEU A 646 21.53 -18.63 36.21
CA LEU A 646 20.93 -19.59 35.30
C LEU A 646 21.45 -19.49 33.86
N ILE A 647 21.98 -18.34 33.47
CA ILE A 647 22.62 -18.17 32.13
C ILE A 647 24.10 -18.66 32.20
N PRO A 648 24.72 -19.03 31.05
CA PRO A 648 26.13 -19.42 31.03
C PRO A 648 27.05 -18.38 31.67
N GLN A 649 27.95 -18.84 32.55
CA GLN A 649 28.86 -17.98 33.30
C GLN A 649 29.74 -17.07 32.45
N LYS A 650 30.06 -17.50 31.25
CA LYS A 650 30.80 -16.68 30.27
C LYS A 650 30.01 -15.44 29.85
N ILE A 651 28.69 -15.53 29.80
CA ILE A 651 27.81 -14.39 29.49
C ILE A 651 27.60 -13.52 30.73
N ALA A 652 27.30 -14.15 31.86
CA ALA A 652 27.02 -13.42 33.11
C ALA A 652 28.25 -12.72 33.70
N GLY A 653 29.43 -13.38 33.63
CA GLY A 653 30.65 -12.92 34.31
C GLY A 653 31.65 -12.15 33.44
N ASN A 654 31.58 -12.24 32.12
CA ASN A 654 32.54 -11.63 31.20
C ASN A 654 31.94 -10.58 30.27
N ARG A 655 30.94 -9.85 30.75
CA ARG A 655 30.18 -8.86 29.94
C ARG A 655 31.07 -7.83 29.24
N GLU A 656 32.06 -7.25 29.95
CA GLU A 656 32.97 -6.24 29.37
C GLU A 656 33.82 -6.84 28.24
N HIS A 657 34.31 -8.05 28.44
CA HIS A 657 35.06 -8.75 27.40
C HIS A 657 34.18 -9.02 26.17
N LEU A 658 32.95 -9.50 26.36
CA LEU A 658 32.02 -9.76 25.25
C LEU A 658 31.69 -8.47 24.47
N ARG A 659 31.48 -7.34 25.17
CA ARG A 659 31.27 -6.04 24.51
C ARG A 659 32.47 -5.51 23.72
N SER A 660 33.67 -5.97 24.04
CA SER A 660 34.88 -5.59 23.31
C SER A 660 35.14 -6.41 22.07
N LEU A 661 34.44 -7.53 21.86
CA LEU A 661 34.56 -8.34 20.66
C LEU A 661 33.97 -7.67 19.43
N PRO A 662 34.49 -7.92 18.22
CA PRO A 662 33.83 -7.58 16.97
C PRO A 662 32.41 -8.13 16.94
N LEU A 663 31.46 -7.38 16.38
CA LEU A 663 30.03 -7.68 16.47
C LEU A 663 29.65 -9.09 15.96
N TYR A 664 30.29 -9.53 14.87
CA TYR A 664 30.06 -10.89 14.35
C TYR A 664 30.58 -11.96 15.32
N GLU A 665 31.80 -11.78 15.83
CA GLU A 665 32.44 -12.68 16.80
C GLU A 665 31.65 -12.77 18.11
N LEU A 666 31.09 -11.63 18.57
CA LEU A 666 30.18 -11.57 19.69
C LEU A 666 28.94 -12.45 19.45
N CYS A 667 28.25 -12.25 18.30
CA CYS A 667 27.07 -13.04 17.97
C CYS A 667 27.37 -14.53 17.84
N GLU A 668 28.53 -14.90 17.22
CA GLU A 668 28.97 -16.29 17.14
C GLU A 668 29.25 -16.89 18.52
N THR A 669 29.92 -16.14 19.40
CA THR A 669 30.17 -16.55 20.78
C THR A 669 28.87 -16.79 21.53
N LEU A 670 27.86 -15.90 21.38
CA LEU A 670 26.55 -16.10 21.99
C LEU A 670 25.86 -17.36 21.46
N VAL A 671 25.90 -17.62 20.14
CA VAL A 671 25.34 -18.84 19.54
C VAL A 671 25.96 -20.09 20.14
N GLN A 672 27.29 -20.10 20.36
CA GLN A 672 28.04 -21.23 20.94
C GLN A 672 27.72 -21.39 22.43
N GLU A 673 27.81 -20.34 23.24
CA GLU A 673 27.61 -20.40 24.70
C GLU A 673 26.16 -20.72 25.09
N LEU A 674 25.20 -20.22 24.32
CA LEU A 674 23.78 -20.55 24.47
C LEU A 674 23.40 -21.87 23.82
N LYS A 675 24.34 -22.59 23.19
CA LYS A 675 24.17 -23.91 22.54
C LYS A 675 22.96 -23.94 21.56
N LEU A 676 22.79 -22.90 20.79
CA LEU A 676 21.59 -22.74 19.93
C LEU A 676 21.47 -23.79 18.83
N SER A 677 22.58 -24.47 18.49
CA SER A 677 22.57 -25.61 17.56
C SER A 677 21.76 -26.82 18.07
N GLN A 678 21.47 -26.90 19.37
CA GLN A 678 20.67 -27.96 19.97
C GLN A 678 19.15 -27.75 19.77
N LEU A 679 18.72 -26.55 19.40
CA LEU A 679 17.31 -26.25 19.12
C LEU A 679 16.92 -26.80 17.75
N HIS A 680 15.98 -27.74 17.73
CA HIS A 680 15.49 -28.33 16.50
C HIS A 680 14.93 -27.28 15.52
N GLY A 681 15.37 -27.30 14.28
CA GLY A 681 14.90 -26.36 13.23
C GLY A 681 15.44 -24.93 13.35
N ALA A 682 16.33 -24.62 14.33
CA ALA A 682 16.84 -23.27 14.53
C ALA A 682 17.95 -22.83 13.54
N ALA A 683 18.70 -23.79 13.00
CA ALA A 683 19.89 -23.52 12.18
C ALA A 683 19.64 -22.55 11.00
N PRO A 684 18.59 -22.69 10.17
CA PRO A 684 18.35 -21.75 9.06
C PRO A 684 18.12 -20.31 9.55
N TYR A 685 17.46 -20.13 10.70
CA TYR A 685 17.21 -18.81 11.28
C TYR A 685 18.48 -18.18 11.83
N VAL A 686 19.30 -18.98 12.52
CA VAL A 686 20.59 -18.51 13.07
C VAL A 686 21.52 -18.11 11.92
N PHE A 687 21.65 -18.91 10.85
CA PHE A 687 22.46 -18.55 9.70
C PHE A 687 21.96 -17.29 9.00
N CYS A 688 20.65 -17.18 8.76
CA CYS A 688 20.07 -15.97 8.14
C CYS A 688 20.27 -14.73 9.03
N PHE A 689 20.24 -14.88 10.35
CA PHE A 689 20.55 -13.80 11.28
C PHE A 689 22.03 -13.42 11.20
N MET A 690 22.94 -14.39 11.18
CA MET A 690 24.39 -14.15 11.06
C MET A 690 24.76 -13.48 9.73
N ASP A 691 24.12 -13.89 8.62
CA ASP A 691 24.28 -13.23 7.32
C ASP A 691 23.80 -11.77 7.38
N ALA A 692 22.68 -11.53 8.07
CA ALA A 692 22.16 -10.17 8.25
C ALA A 692 23.07 -9.30 9.12
N VAL A 693 23.77 -9.87 10.09
CA VAL A 693 24.81 -9.18 10.88
C VAL A 693 26.01 -8.83 10.00
N LEU A 694 26.43 -9.70 9.09
CA LEU A 694 27.47 -9.38 8.12
C LEU A 694 27.06 -8.23 7.20
N ASP A 695 25.87 -8.31 6.60
CA ASP A 695 25.30 -7.24 5.76
C ASP A 695 25.29 -5.90 6.53
N PHE A 696 24.93 -5.93 7.80
CA PHE A 696 24.89 -4.75 8.67
C PHE A 696 26.30 -4.15 8.90
N ILE A 697 27.31 -4.99 9.12
CA ILE A 697 28.71 -4.57 9.29
C ILE A 697 29.25 -3.99 7.98
N ASP A 698 29.00 -4.62 6.85
CA ASP A 698 29.43 -4.16 5.52
C ASP A 698 28.82 -2.78 5.17
N ASN A 699 27.63 -2.47 5.72
CA ASN A 699 26.99 -1.16 5.61
C ASN A 699 27.43 -0.15 6.69
N GLY A 700 28.48 -0.46 7.46
CA GLY A 700 29.10 0.47 8.41
C GLY A 700 28.57 0.39 9.84
N GLY A 701 27.76 -0.62 10.16
CA GLY A 701 27.27 -0.85 11.54
C GLY A 701 28.39 -1.41 12.42
N THR A 702 28.58 -0.87 13.63
CA THR A 702 29.71 -1.25 14.49
C THR A 702 29.33 -1.58 15.94
N SER A 703 28.16 -1.17 16.41
CA SER A 703 27.80 -1.33 17.82
C SER A 703 26.58 -2.22 18.04
N ILE A 704 26.46 -2.75 19.25
CA ILE A 704 25.32 -3.58 19.69
C ILE A 704 24.03 -2.73 19.62
N GLU A 705 24.10 -1.49 20.08
CA GLU A 705 22.96 -0.58 20.13
C GLU A 705 22.42 -0.28 18.71
N GLN A 706 23.32 -0.06 17.76
CA GLN A 706 22.95 0.12 16.36
C GLN A 706 22.34 -1.15 15.75
N LEU A 707 22.86 -2.34 16.06
CA LEU A 707 22.30 -3.60 15.62
C LEU A 707 20.90 -3.83 16.20
N LEU A 708 20.68 -3.50 17.47
CA LEU A 708 19.37 -3.60 18.12
C LEU A 708 18.35 -2.63 17.49
N SER A 709 18.77 -1.42 17.17
CA SER A 709 17.92 -0.46 16.42
C SER A 709 17.59 -1.00 15.02
N TYR A 710 18.59 -1.54 14.32
CA TYR A 710 18.39 -2.17 13.00
C TYR A 710 17.47 -3.41 13.06
N TRP A 711 17.58 -4.19 14.15
CA TRP A 711 16.63 -5.26 14.43
C TRP A 711 15.19 -4.75 14.56
N GLU A 712 14.95 -3.71 15.37
CA GLU A 712 13.62 -3.17 15.60
C GLU A 712 13.00 -2.49 14.38
N GLU A 713 13.80 -1.98 13.47
CA GLU A 713 13.33 -1.28 12.29
C GLU A 713 13.17 -2.20 11.06
N THR A 714 14.07 -3.17 10.89
CA THR A 714 14.22 -3.91 9.63
C THR A 714 14.24 -5.42 9.82
N LEU A 715 15.15 -5.96 10.65
CA LEU A 715 15.41 -7.40 10.69
C LEU A 715 14.27 -8.22 11.29
N TYR A 716 13.47 -7.64 12.18
CA TYR A 716 12.32 -8.35 12.76
C TYR A 716 11.28 -8.80 11.71
N LYS A 717 11.33 -8.23 10.50
CA LYS A 717 10.49 -8.59 9.35
C LYS A 717 11.21 -9.45 8.32
N LYS A 718 12.51 -9.73 8.49
CA LYS A 718 13.28 -10.56 7.56
C LYS A 718 12.86 -12.01 7.73
N ALA A 719 12.51 -12.66 6.62
CA ALA A 719 12.15 -14.08 6.59
C ALA A 719 13.30 -14.91 6.02
N ILE A 720 13.45 -16.14 6.50
CA ILE A 720 14.32 -17.12 5.86
C ILE A 720 13.69 -17.60 4.55
N PRO A 721 14.49 -17.98 3.54
CA PRO A 721 13.97 -18.58 2.32
C PRO A 721 13.18 -19.85 2.65
N SER A 722 11.89 -19.88 2.28
CA SER A 722 11.09 -21.10 2.43
C SER A 722 11.53 -22.13 1.38
N GLY A 723 12.07 -23.26 1.83
CA GLY A 723 12.23 -24.43 0.97
C GLY A 723 10.87 -24.99 0.53
N GLU A 724 10.88 -26.03 -0.33
CA GLU A 724 9.66 -26.78 -0.67
C GLU A 724 9.17 -27.56 0.56
N VAL A 725 8.35 -26.91 1.38
CA VAL A 725 7.66 -27.53 2.51
C VAL A 725 6.27 -27.96 2.05
N ASP A 726 5.89 -29.21 2.33
CA ASP A 726 4.55 -29.69 2.03
C ASP A 726 3.56 -29.15 3.07
N GLY A 727 2.76 -28.17 2.68
CA GLY A 727 1.77 -27.56 3.54
C GLY A 727 0.93 -26.50 2.84
N ILE A 728 -0.16 -26.11 3.45
CA ILE A 728 -1.10 -25.11 2.95
C ILE A 728 -0.50 -23.72 3.09
N ARG A 729 -0.37 -23.01 1.99
CA ARG A 729 0.19 -21.65 2.00
C ARG A 729 -0.84 -20.63 2.47
N VAL A 730 -0.46 -19.80 3.44
CA VAL A 730 -1.25 -18.63 3.88
C VAL A 730 -0.59 -17.38 3.31
N LEU A 731 -1.29 -16.70 2.40
CA LEU A 731 -0.78 -15.53 1.68
C LEU A 731 -1.76 -14.36 1.80
N THR A 732 -1.25 -13.15 1.76
CA THR A 732 -2.14 -12.00 1.52
C THR A 732 -2.57 -11.94 0.06
N ILE A 733 -3.76 -11.36 -0.20
CA ILE A 733 -4.29 -11.15 -1.55
C ILE A 733 -3.26 -10.43 -2.44
N HIS A 734 -2.52 -9.43 -1.93
CA HIS A 734 -1.48 -8.74 -2.68
C HIS A 734 -0.31 -9.65 -3.09
N LYS A 735 0.11 -10.56 -2.20
CA LYS A 735 1.20 -11.51 -2.49
C LYS A 735 0.78 -12.62 -3.45
N SER A 736 -0.52 -12.89 -3.56
CA SER A 736 -1.06 -13.92 -4.47
C SER A 736 -1.24 -13.44 -5.91
N LYS A 737 -1.10 -12.13 -6.18
CA LYS A 737 -1.21 -11.58 -7.54
C LYS A 737 -0.21 -12.25 -8.48
N GLY A 738 -0.68 -12.63 -9.68
CA GLY A 738 0.10 -13.36 -10.67
C GLY A 738 0.20 -14.87 -10.44
N LEU A 739 -0.14 -15.38 -9.24
CA LEU A 739 -0.04 -16.80 -8.92
C LEU A 739 -1.31 -17.57 -9.31
N ALA A 740 -1.16 -18.90 -9.41
CA ALA A 740 -2.27 -19.82 -9.65
C ALA A 740 -2.23 -20.95 -8.61
N PHE A 741 -3.39 -21.34 -8.13
CA PHE A 741 -3.54 -22.37 -7.11
C PHE A 741 -4.66 -23.34 -7.51
N HIS A 742 -4.54 -24.60 -7.11
CA HIS A 742 -5.57 -25.58 -7.36
C HIS A 742 -6.82 -25.28 -6.52
N THR A 743 -6.64 -25.03 -5.23
CA THR A 743 -7.72 -24.73 -4.28
C THR A 743 -7.42 -23.46 -3.52
N VAL A 744 -8.42 -22.57 -3.45
CA VAL A 744 -8.29 -21.27 -2.76
C VAL A 744 -9.37 -21.14 -1.69
N PHE A 745 -8.97 -20.85 -0.46
CA PHE A 745 -9.84 -20.48 0.64
C PHE A 745 -9.71 -18.99 0.95
N ILE A 746 -10.82 -18.31 1.18
CA ILE A 746 -10.85 -16.90 1.55
C ILE A 746 -11.67 -16.75 2.83
N PRO A 747 -11.06 -16.97 4.01
CA PRO A 747 -11.73 -16.69 5.27
C PRO A 747 -11.89 -15.17 5.47
N HIS A 748 -12.79 -14.78 6.34
CA HIS A 748 -12.98 -13.38 6.74
C HIS A 748 -13.30 -12.43 5.56
N CYS A 749 -14.18 -12.83 4.65
CA CYS A 749 -14.64 -12.03 3.51
C CYS A 749 -15.59 -10.87 3.91
N ASP A 750 -15.55 -10.40 5.15
CA ASP A 750 -16.44 -9.39 5.72
C ASP A 750 -15.78 -8.03 5.96
N TRP A 751 -14.62 -7.77 5.34
CA TRP A 751 -13.93 -6.47 5.47
C TRP A 751 -14.73 -5.32 4.86
N ILE A 752 -14.63 -4.15 5.51
CA ILE A 752 -15.23 -2.92 5.03
C ILE A 752 -14.40 -2.38 3.87
N LEU A 753 -15.02 -2.17 2.70
CA LEU A 753 -14.35 -1.67 1.49
C LEU A 753 -13.86 -0.23 1.66
N GLU A 754 -14.63 0.62 2.30
CA GLU A 754 -14.41 2.07 2.40
C GLU A 754 -14.08 2.54 3.81
N LYS A 755 -13.27 1.79 4.54
CA LYS A 755 -12.92 2.18 5.91
C LYS A 755 -11.91 3.32 5.91
N ASP A 756 -12.32 4.47 6.43
CA ASP A 756 -11.38 5.54 6.76
C ASP A 756 -10.48 5.13 7.91
N ARG A 757 -9.19 5.36 7.75
CA ARG A 757 -8.21 5.23 8.83
C ARG A 757 -7.76 6.62 9.23
N PRO A 758 -7.65 6.93 10.52
CA PRO A 758 -7.21 8.25 11.00
C PRO A 758 -5.83 8.68 10.45
N ASP A 759 -5.01 7.69 10.07
CA ASP A 759 -3.65 7.91 9.58
C ASP A 759 -3.56 7.94 8.04
N ASP A 760 -4.67 7.71 7.32
CA ASP A 760 -4.71 7.83 5.86
C ASP A 760 -4.68 9.31 5.48
N LEU A 761 -3.57 9.75 4.87
CA LEU A 761 -3.39 11.10 4.36
C LEU A 761 -3.65 11.14 2.87
N LEU A 762 -4.62 11.97 2.48
CA LEU A 762 -4.88 12.34 1.09
C LEU A 762 -4.11 13.62 0.76
N TRP A 763 -3.44 13.62 -0.38
CA TRP A 763 -2.75 14.78 -0.90
C TRP A 763 -3.69 15.54 -1.83
N CYS A 764 -4.21 16.68 -1.35
CA CYS A 764 -5.21 17.48 -2.05
C CYS A 764 -4.60 18.75 -2.64
N HIS A 765 -5.10 19.18 -3.80
CA HIS A 765 -4.72 20.40 -4.50
C HIS A 765 -5.83 21.44 -4.37
N PRO A 766 -5.78 22.36 -3.39
CA PRO A 766 -6.81 23.36 -3.24
C PRO A 766 -6.75 24.43 -4.33
N ASP A 767 -7.87 24.69 -5.01
CA ASP A 767 -7.98 25.67 -6.10
C ASP A 767 -8.51 27.03 -5.65
N THR A 768 -9.12 27.12 -4.46
CA THR A 768 -9.79 28.31 -3.96
C THR A 768 -8.93 29.14 -3.02
N ALA A 769 -9.00 30.47 -3.08
CA ALA A 769 -8.36 31.33 -2.11
C ALA A 769 -9.13 31.29 -0.77
N PRO A 770 -8.43 31.34 0.38
CA PRO A 770 -6.98 31.45 0.59
C PRO A 770 -6.23 30.11 0.57
N TYR A 771 -6.91 28.99 0.47
CA TYR A 771 -6.34 27.61 0.60
C TYR A 771 -5.26 27.33 -0.45
N LYS A 772 -5.43 27.82 -1.68
CA LYS A 772 -4.49 27.64 -2.80
C LYS A 772 -3.10 28.27 -2.59
N THR A 773 -2.87 28.97 -1.48
CA THR A 773 -1.54 29.44 -1.10
C THR A 773 -0.56 28.30 -0.95
N LEU A 774 -1.01 27.14 -0.45
CA LEU A 774 -0.26 25.90 -0.48
C LEU A 774 -0.71 25.09 -1.71
N PRO A 775 0.21 24.76 -2.64
CA PRO A 775 -0.16 24.02 -3.86
C PRO A 775 -0.56 22.56 -3.59
N LEU A 776 -0.19 22.06 -2.41
CA LEU A 776 -0.47 20.68 -1.98
C LEU A 776 -0.60 20.65 -0.46
N VAL A 777 -1.66 20.00 0.04
CA VAL A 777 -1.96 19.90 1.47
C VAL A 777 -2.30 18.45 1.83
N PRO A 778 -1.66 17.86 2.85
CA PRO A 778 -2.06 16.54 3.35
C PRO A 778 -3.30 16.67 4.25
N ILE A 779 -4.34 15.96 3.92
CA ILE A 779 -5.64 15.96 4.63
C ILE A 779 -5.90 14.56 5.20
N SER A 780 -6.24 14.46 6.48
CA SER A 780 -6.70 13.18 7.05
C SER A 780 -8.04 12.79 6.46
N ALA A 781 -8.12 11.60 5.85
CA ALA A 781 -9.37 11.06 5.33
C ALA A 781 -10.39 10.86 6.46
N GLY A 782 -11.60 11.35 6.27
CA GLY A 782 -12.68 11.23 7.23
C GLY A 782 -13.93 12.04 6.86
N LYS A 783 -15.02 11.76 7.53
CA LYS A 783 -16.34 12.37 7.26
C LYS A 783 -16.35 13.91 7.26
N THR A 784 -15.41 14.54 7.97
CA THR A 784 -15.29 16.01 7.96
C THR A 784 -14.96 16.54 6.56
N MET A 785 -14.33 15.74 5.71
CA MET A 785 -14.04 16.12 4.32
C MET A 785 -15.30 16.26 3.47
N GLU A 786 -16.39 15.52 3.75
CA GLU A 786 -17.65 15.61 3.00
C GLU A 786 -18.24 17.03 3.02
N ALA A 787 -18.05 17.74 4.13
CA ALA A 787 -18.50 19.11 4.30
C ALA A 787 -17.31 20.09 4.26
N SER A 788 -16.45 19.98 3.27
CA SER A 788 -15.28 20.84 3.04
C SER A 788 -15.05 21.09 1.54
N ILE A 789 -14.08 21.93 1.20
CA ILE A 789 -13.64 22.12 -0.20
C ILE A 789 -12.96 20.85 -0.78
N TYR A 790 -12.58 19.91 0.07
CA TYR A 790 -11.95 18.63 -0.27
C TYR A 790 -12.95 17.48 -0.49
N ALA A 791 -14.25 17.81 -0.56
CA ALA A 791 -15.31 16.80 -0.72
C ALA A 791 -15.19 15.99 -2.02
N ALA A 792 -14.71 16.60 -3.09
CA ALA A 792 -14.46 15.91 -4.36
C ALA A 792 -13.34 14.88 -4.21
N ASP A 793 -12.19 15.27 -3.68
CA ASP A 793 -11.06 14.37 -3.43
C ASP A 793 -11.46 13.19 -2.54
N TYR A 794 -12.30 13.43 -1.53
CA TYR A 794 -12.80 12.38 -0.64
C TYR A 794 -13.70 11.39 -1.36
N LYS A 795 -14.61 11.86 -2.21
CA LYS A 795 -15.50 11.01 -3.02
C LYS A 795 -14.72 10.18 -4.02
N ASP A 796 -13.74 10.78 -4.68
CA ASP A 796 -12.86 10.07 -5.63
C ASP A 796 -12.04 9.00 -4.93
N GLU A 797 -11.52 9.29 -3.72
CA GLU A 797 -10.80 8.29 -2.92
C GLU A 797 -11.69 7.11 -2.55
N HIS A 798 -12.93 7.37 -2.10
CA HIS A 798 -13.88 6.30 -1.76
C HIS A 798 -14.26 5.47 -2.98
N LEU A 799 -14.47 6.11 -4.13
CA LEU A 799 -14.72 5.40 -5.38
C LEU A 799 -13.55 4.50 -5.76
N ASN A 800 -12.33 5.01 -5.71
CA ASN A 800 -11.13 4.23 -6.01
C ASN A 800 -10.95 3.05 -5.05
N ARG A 801 -11.28 3.21 -3.75
CA ARG A 801 -11.27 2.11 -2.78
C ARG A 801 -12.30 1.02 -3.08
N ARG A 802 -13.44 1.39 -3.63
CA ARG A 802 -14.47 0.42 -4.07
C ARG A 802 -14.02 -0.36 -5.29
N ILE A 803 -13.35 0.30 -6.23
CA ILE A 803 -12.85 -0.33 -7.46
C ILE A 803 -11.70 -1.30 -7.13
N GLU A 804 -10.72 -0.88 -6.30
CA GLU A 804 -9.60 -1.70 -5.84
C GLU A 804 -10.07 -2.90 -5.00
#